data_730cb30b8710814bbdd320cc842b6748
#
_entry.id   730cb30b8710814bbdd320cc842b6748
#
_cell.length_a   1.000
_cell.length_b   1.000
_cell.length_c   1.000
_cell.angle_alpha   90.00
_cell.angle_beta   90.00
_cell.angle_gamma   90.00
#
_symmetry.space_group_name_H-M   'P 1'
#
loop_
_entity.id
_entity.type
_entity.pdbx_description
1 polymer ?
#
loop_
_entity_poly.entity_id
_entity_poly.type
_entity_poly.pdbx_seq_one_letter_code
_entity_poly.pdbx_strand_id
1 'polypeptide(L)'
;MAEMKALLRFPGERKVVLADCPVPIPGDHDILVETCFSVISPGTEFTQVRQTTAPLWQKAWQRPDLVALTLKSLATSGAKATASRVTNQLGRPMPLGYSAIGRIERIGAKADGFYLGQRVAIAGMGHASHAQWNRVPVNLACPVPDSVPDDKAAFATLYALALHGLRQGKTTIGDKIAIIGAGLIGQLLVQAAHASGTRTTIIEPNPLRRQLAQENGAHGGVDHCRHAPDNSFDAVYICAAAHGMHTLIDQAARMCRDRGTIICVGDVNISARRKTLYDKEISIHQVRSYGPGRYDPAYEELGHDYPLGYVRWTIKRNMQAALDLMADGKLDPSPLITNKITFADIANHFAKGPSQDQLATLVSYDIASQPTEQTPPIPPTPPTPPTDPRAHLIPKSRQPSKQQPPTRKASLVTLGLIGTGNYLGSQLVPYLKNCGNADIVACCSRDGLSAMAVARKFGNARALTSANEIFENPAINSVMIATRHDSHAALAADALKSGKHVWLEKPVAITRDELALLHDCQSVMAPDAIFMVGHNRRYAAMTAKLKDALPDGPKHFRYRVRVTPLADRHWLNNPEQGGRTIGEITHFIDLIACLNRTEISDIRCQWLDRRAGDSIWTIRFEDGSQGDISYQHSTRREPKEILQIDAPGFDAQLTDWRKLSINGHTVMRTYFGQDKGQRSAIETFVDAIASGRQDRLMPGLEDEIKLMALVINAAGY
;
A
#
# COMPACT_ATOMS: atom_id res chain seq x y z
N MET A 1 -14.04 2.50 -19.65
CA MET A 1 -13.82 2.47 -18.20
C MET A 1 -14.40 3.71 -17.55
N ALA A 2 -14.97 3.57 -16.33
CA ALA A 2 -15.36 4.75 -15.57
C ALA A 2 -14.10 5.46 -15.04
N GLU A 3 -13.91 6.69 -15.44
CA GLU A 3 -12.95 7.62 -14.86
C GLU A 3 -13.65 8.44 -13.79
N MET A 4 -12.91 8.79 -12.74
CA MET A 4 -13.39 9.66 -11.68
C MET A 4 -12.46 10.85 -11.50
N LYS A 5 -12.97 11.90 -10.89
CA LYS A 5 -12.13 13.01 -10.44
C LYS A 5 -11.76 12.81 -8.97
N ALA A 6 -10.50 13.13 -8.65
CA ALA A 6 -10.00 13.16 -7.28
C ALA A 6 -9.12 14.39 -7.07
N LEU A 7 -9.16 14.93 -5.85
CA LEU A 7 -8.27 16.00 -5.44
C LEU A 7 -6.92 15.41 -5.09
N LEU A 8 -5.95 15.64 -5.94
CA LEU A 8 -4.61 15.05 -5.83
C LEU A 8 -3.56 16.14 -5.70
N ARG A 9 -2.54 15.80 -4.94
CA ARG A 9 -1.30 16.54 -4.91
C ARG A 9 -0.19 15.70 -5.52
N PHE A 10 0.44 16.23 -6.55
CA PHE A 10 1.59 15.60 -7.19
C PHE A 10 2.88 16.06 -6.53
N PRO A 11 3.83 15.15 -6.31
CA PRO A 11 5.13 15.49 -5.75
C PRO A 11 5.90 16.44 -6.65
N GLY A 12 6.54 17.46 -6.03
CA GLY A 12 7.24 18.51 -6.77
C GLY A 12 6.33 19.64 -7.27
N GLU A 13 5.02 19.45 -7.29
CA GLU A 13 4.06 20.49 -7.61
C GLU A 13 3.63 21.24 -6.35
N ARG A 14 3.52 22.56 -6.43
CA ARG A 14 3.07 23.38 -5.29
C ARG A 14 1.55 23.44 -5.15
N LYS A 15 0.84 23.07 -6.21
CA LYS A 15 -0.62 23.17 -6.30
C LYS A 15 -1.26 21.79 -6.09
N VAL A 16 -2.42 21.84 -5.49
CA VAL A 16 -3.36 20.71 -5.46
C VAL A 16 -4.24 20.83 -6.71
N VAL A 17 -4.52 19.72 -7.38
CA VAL A 17 -5.27 19.71 -8.63
C VAL A 17 -6.39 18.69 -8.57
N LEU A 18 -7.49 18.99 -9.21
CA LEU A 18 -8.55 18.03 -9.51
C LEU A 18 -8.12 17.25 -10.76
N ALA A 19 -7.81 15.98 -10.60
CA ALA A 19 -7.28 15.16 -11.69
C ALA A 19 -8.20 13.97 -12.00
N ASP A 20 -8.24 13.59 -13.27
CA ASP A 20 -8.91 12.36 -13.70
C ASP A 20 -8.03 11.17 -13.32
N CYS A 21 -8.65 10.16 -12.74
CA CYS A 21 -8.00 8.91 -12.36
C CYS A 21 -8.98 7.73 -12.50
N PRO A 22 -8.48 6.50 -12.67
CA PRO A 22 -9.34 5.33 -12.76
C PRO A 22 -10.13 5.11 -11.46
N VAL A 23 -11.40 4.69 -11.56
CA VAL A 23 -12.20 4.28 -10.40
C VAL A 23 -11.53 3.07 -9.74
N PRO A 24 -11.26 3.07 -8.42
CA PRO A 24 -10.61 1.96 -7.75
C PRO A 24 -11.50 0.72 -7.70
N ILE A 25 -10.87 -0.47 -7.70
CA ILE A 25 -11.58 -1.75 -7.56
C ILE A 25 -11.50 -2.18 -6.09
N PRO A 26 -12.64 -2.47 -5.41
CA PRO A 26 -12.64 -2.98 -4.05
C PRO A 26 -11.96 -4.35 -3.98
N GLY A 27 -11.18 -4.57 -2.93
CA GLY A 27 -10.69 -5.89 -2.54
C GLY A 27 -11.76 -6.67 -1.80
N ASP A 28 -11.45 -7.91 -1.37
CA ASP A 28 -12.40 -8.79 -0.69
C ASP A 28 -13.05 -8.15 0.55
N HIS A 29 -12.26 -7.44 1.35
CA HIS A 29 -12.68 -6.78 2.59
C HIS A 29 -12.96 -5.27 2.43
N ASP A 30 -13.15 -4.80 1.19
CA ASP A 30 -13.39 -3.40 0.88
C ASP A 30 -14.80 -3.19 0.34
N ILE A 31 -15.27 -1.95 0.46
CA ILE A 31 -16.44 -1.45 -0.26
C ILE A 31 -16.02 -0.30 -1.17
N LEU A 32 -16.73 -0.10 -2.27
CA LEU A 32 -16.64 1.08 -3.11
C LEU A 32 -17.79 2.02 -2.78
N VAL A 33 -17.46 3.25 -2.41
CA VAL A 33 -18.44 4.25 -1.96
C VAL A 33 -18.44 5.43 -2.91
N GLU A 34 -19.61 5.77 -3.45
CA GLU A 34 -19.86 7.02 -4.16
C GLU A 34 -20.04 8.14 -3.12
N THR A 35 -19.23 9.17 -3.22
CA THR A 35 -19.15 10.24 -2.20
C THR A 35 -20.29 11.24 -2.38
N CYS A 36 -21.03 11.50 -1.28
CA CYS A 36 -22.07 12.53 -1.24
C CYS A 36 -21.53 13.85 -0.69
N PHE A 37 -20.83 13.78 0.44
CA PHE A 37 -20.19 14.93 1.08
C PHE A 37 -18.85 14.54 1.66
N SER A 38 -17.93 15.50 1.70
CA SER A 38 -16.68 15.39 2.44
C SER A 38 -16.38 16.68 3.20
N VAL A 39 -15.54 16.60 4.23
CA VAL A 39 -15.22 17.74 5.10
C VAL A 39 -13.76 18.09 5.00
N ILE A 40 -13.46 19.34 4.67
CA ILE A 40 -12.11 19.91 4.74
C ILE A 40 -11.88 20.45 6.15
N SER A 41 -10.85 19.92 6.81
CA SER A 41 -10.34 20.43 8.09
C SER A 41 -9.11 21.31 7.85
N PRO A 42 -9.22 22.65 7.99
CA PRO A 42 -8.16 23.58 7.61
C PRO A 42 -6.85 23.31 8.34
N GLY A 43 -6.91 23.05 9.64
CA GLY A 43 -5.72 22.81 10.47
C GLY A 43 -4.87 21.64 10.00
N THR A 44 -5.49 20.54 9.59
CA THR A 44 -4.81 19.32 9.15
C THR A 44 -4.39 19.41 7.69
N GLU A 45 -5.33 19.71 6.79
CA GLU A 45 -5.10 19.53 5.36
C GLU A 45 -4.23 20.65 4.75
N PHE A 46 -4.45 21.91 5.12
CA PHE A 46 -3.56 22.98 4.65
C PHE A 46 -2.15 22.87 5.27
N THR A 47 -2.03 22.32 6.48
CA THR A 47 -0.70 22.03 7.07
C THR A 47 -0.01 20.90 6.31
N GLN A 48 -0.73 19.85 5.94
CA GLN A 48 -0.22 18.77 5.12
C GLN A 48 0.27 19.26 3.74
N VAL A 49 -0.51 20.12 3.09
CA VAL A 49 -0.11 20.75 1.82
C VAL A 49 1.17 21.56 1.99
N ARG A 50 1.29 22.35 3.06
CA ARG A 50 2.50 23.16 3.37
C ARG A 50 3.72 22.31 3.68
N GLN A 51 3.61 21.30 4.53
CA GLN A 51 4.75 20.44 4.92
C GLN A 51 5.32 19.66 3.73
N THR A 52 4.47 19.26 2.82
CA THR A 52 4.93 18.52 1.64
C THR A 52 5.62 19.41 0.60
N THR A 53 5.44 20.74 0.63
CA THR A 53 6.18 21.71 -0.22
C THR A 53 7.53 22.09 0.38
N ALA A 54 7.81 21.73 1.63
CA ALA A 54 9.07 22.03 2.28
C ALA A 54 10.27 21.42 1.52
N PRO A 55 11.39 22.10 1.40
CA PRO A 55 12.58 21.60 0.73
C PRO A 55 13.13 20.34 1.41
N LEU A 56 13.81 19.47 0.63
CA LEU A 56 14.29 18.18 1.10
C LEU A 56 15.19 18.25 2.34
N TRP A 57 16.01 19.32 2.46
CA TRP A 57 16.86 19.50 3.64
C TRP A 57 16.05 19.73 4.92
N GLN A 58 14.93 20.47 4.83
CA GLN A 58 14.04 20.69 5.98
C GLN A 58 13.31 19.41 6.38
N LYS A 59 12.87 18.60 5.39
CA LYS A 59 12.29 17.26 5.63
C LYS A 59 13.30 16.32 6.27
N ALA A 60 14.55 16.36 5.82
CA ALA A 60 15.64 15.57 6.40
C ALA A 60 15.89 15.94 7.88
N TRP A 61 15.83 17.21 8.21
CA TRP A 61 15.99 17.69 9.59
C TRP A 61 14.84 17.24 10.51
N GLN A 62 13.61 17.25 9.97
CA GLN A 62 12.41 16.82 10.72
C GLN A 62 12.29 15.30 10.87
N ARG A 63 12.93 14.51 10.00
CA ARG A 63 12.85 13.06 9.96
C ARG A 63 14.24 12.40 9.90
N PRO A 64 15.05 12.51 10.96
CA PRO A 64 16.38 11.90 11.00
C PRO A 64 16.34 10.37 10.89
N ASP A 65 15.23 9.74 11.29
CA ASP A 65 14.96 8.31 11.12
C ASP A 65 14.94 7.91 9.63
N LEU A 66 14.30 8.69 8.76
CA LEU A 66 14.28 8.44 7.32
C LEU A 66 15.64 8.69 6.67
N VAL A 67 16.38 9.67 7.17
CA VAL A 67 17.76 9.91 6.71
C VAL A 67 18.65 8.71 7.03
N ALA A 68 18.58 8.18 8.26
CA ALA A 68 19.33 6.99 8.66
C ALA A 68 18.96 5.77 7.80
N LEU A 69 17.67 5.55 7.50
CA LEU A 69 17.20 4.50 6.59
C LEU A 69 17.72 4.70 5.15
N THR A 70 17.75 5.94 4.68
CA THR A 70 18.28 6.28 3.34
C THR A 70 19.77 6.02 3.26
N LEU A 71 20.55 6.43 4.28
CA LEU A 71 21.97 6.15 4.36
C LEU A 71 22.25 4.64 4.43
N LYS A 72 21.47 3.88 5.21
CA LYS A 72 21.55 2.42 5.25
C LYS A 72 21.24 1.80 3.87
N SER A 73 20.22 2.30 3.18
CA SER A 73 19.88 1.87 1.82
C SER A 73 20.98 2.21 0.82
N LEU A 74 21.60 3.38 0.95
CA LEU A 74 22.75 3.79 0.12
C LEU A 74 23.93 2.82 0.27
N ALA A 75 24.25 2.45 1.50
CA ALA A 75 25.33 1.51 1.80
C ALA A 75 25.03 0.08 1.30
N THR A 76 23.76 -0.35 1.34
CA THR A 76 23.38 -1.73 0.97
C THR A 76 23.00 -1.91 -0.49
N SER A 77 22.27 -0.99 -1.07
CA SER A 77 21.67 -1.10 -2.42
C SER A 77 22.33 -0.20 -3.45
N GLY A 78 23.21 0.72 -3.03
CA GLY A 78 23.88 1.69 -3.88
C GLY A 78 23.05 2.96 -4.18
N ALA A 79 23.72 3.99 -4.72
CA ALA A 79 23.14 5.32 -4.90
C ALA A 79 21.95 5.32 -5.88
N LYS A 80 22.06 4.63 -7.01
CA LYS A 80 21.02 4.60 -8.06
C LYS A 80 19.73 3.92 -7.57
N ALA A 81 19.84 2.78 -6.91
CA ALA A 81 18.68 2.06 -6.36
C ALA A 81 18.02 2.83 -5.20
N THR A 82 18.83 3.46 -4.35
CA THR A 82 18.33 4.29 -3.25
C THR A 82 17.63 5.54 -3.78
N ALA A 83 18.23 6.25 -4.72
CA ALA A 83 17.60 7.41 -5.37
C ALA A 83 16.27 7.02 -6.04
N SER A 84 16.24 5.89 -6.75
CA SER A 84 15.02 5.38 -7.38
C SER A 84 13.93 5.05 -6.35
N ARG A 85 14.26 4.43 -5.22
CA ARG A 85 13.29 4.18 -4.11
C ARG A 85 12.73 5.47 -3.55
N VAL A 86 13.61 6.42 -3.22
CA VAL A 86 13.21 7.71 -2.68
C VAL A 86 12.33 8.46 -3.69
N THR A 87 12.75 8.55 -4.94
CA THR A 87 11.98 9.21 -6.01
C THR A 87 10.64 8.51 -6.25
N ASN A 88 10.58 7.19 -6.20
CA ASN A 88 9.33 6.45 -6.39
C ASN A 88 8.37 6.64 -5.23
N GLN A 89 8.87 6.65 -4.00
CA GLN A 89 8.06 6.88 -2.80
C GLN A 89 7.58 8.33 -2.71
N LEU A 90 8.45 9.29 -3.03
CA LEU A 90 8.09 10.70 -3.11
C LEU A 90 7.29 11.05 -4.38
N GLY A 91 7.30 10.22 -5.40
CA GLY A 91 6.66 10.46 -6.71
C GLY A 91 5.18 10.08 -6.79
N ARG A 92 4.59 9.48 -5.74
CA ARG A 92 3.18 9.08 -5.76
C ARG A 92 2.26 10.27 -5.56
N PRO A 93 1.16 10.37 -6.35
CA PRO A 93 0.11 11.32 -6.07
C PRO A 93 -0.48 11.06 -4.69
N MET A 94 -0.69 12.10 -3.91
CA MET A 94 -1.29 12.02 -2.58
C MET A 94 -2.73 12.53 -2.64
N PRO A 95 -3.73 11.70 -2.35
CA PRO A 95 -5.10 12.17 -2.19
C PRO A 95 -5.23 12.96 -0.89
N LEU A 96 -6.05 14.00 -0.90
CA LEU A 96 -6.42 14.79 0.27
C LEU A 96 -7.80 14.37 0.76
N GLY A 97 -8.08 14.64 2.03
CA GLY A 97 -9.32 14.25 2.69
C GLY A 97 -9.20 13.00 3.54
N TYR A 98 -10.04 12.89 4.57
CA TYR A 98 -10.07 11.75 5.49
C TYR A 98 -11.40 11.55 6.23
N SER A 99 -12.43 12.35 5.90
CA SER A 99 -13.77 12.30 6.48
C SER A 99 -14.82 12.59 5.42
N ALA A 100 -15.67 11.62 5.14
CA ALA A 100 -16.69 11.73 4.11
C ALA A 100 -17.88 10.81 4.40
N ILE A 101 -18.95 10.98 3.64
CA ILE A 101 -20.12 10.11 3.58
C ILE A 101 -20.45 9.81 2.13
N GLY A 102 -21.03 8.65 1.89
CA GLY A 102 -21.51 8.29 0.56
C GLY A 102 -22.42 7.06 0.59
N ARG A 103 -22.68 6.54 -0.62
CA ARG A 103 -23.49 5.34 -0.84
C ARG A 103 -22.63 4.22 -1.37
N ILE A 104 -22.90 3.01 -0.92
CA ILE A 104 -22.16 1.82 -1.37
C ILE A 104 -22.58 1.46 -2.79
N GLU A 105 -21.62 1.42 -3.70
CA GLU A 105 -21.77 1.06 -5.11
C GLU A 105 -21.36 -0.39 -5.40
N ARG A 106 -20.29 -0.88 -4.74
CA ARG A 106 -19.81 -2.25 -4.86
C ARG A 106 -19.31 -2.77 -3.52
N ILE A 107 -19.42 -4.08 -3.34
CA ILE A 107 -19.05 -4.78 -2.10
C ILE A 107 -18.08 -5.90 -2.45
N GLY A 108 -16.97 -6.00 -1.74
CA GLY A 108 -16.01 -7.09 -1.85
C GLY A 108 -16.57 -8.41 -1.30
N ALA A 109 -16.03 -9.53 -1.77
CA ALA A 109 -16.58 -10.86 -1.50
C ALA A 109 -16.64 -11.26 -0.02
N LYS A 110 -15.82 -10.63 0.84
CA LYS A 110 -15.74 -10.87 2.29
C LYS A 110 -16.12 -9.61 3.10
N ALA A 111 -16.79 -8.66 2.49
CA ALA A 111 -17.21 -7.41 3.13
C ALA A 111 -18.62 -7.52 3.72
N ASP A 112 -18.76 -8.37 4.75
CA ASP A 112 -20.04 -8.68 5.37
C ASP A 112 -20.65 -7.49 6.12
N GLY A 113 -21.99 -7.50 6.28
CA GLY A 113 -22.75 -6.52 7.04
C GLY A 113 -23.04 -5.20 6.30
N PHE A 114 -22.86 -5.17 4.99
CA PHE A 114 -23.18 -4.04 4.11
C PHE A 114 -24.08 -4.46 2.95
N TYR A 115 -24.83 -3.49 2.37
CA TYR A 115 -25.65 -3.71 1.19
C TYR A 115 -25.53 -2.54 0.20
N LEU A 116 -25.83 -2.79 -1.06
CA LEU A 116 -25.77 -1.78 -2.13
C LEU A 116 -26.73 -0.62 -1.85
N GLY A 117 -26.27 0.61 -2.12
CA GLY A 117 -27.05 1.84 -1.86
C GLY A 117 -27.04 2.28 -0.40
N GLN A 118 -26.50 1.49 0.54
CA GLN A 118 -26.44 1.83 1.95
C GLN A 118 -25.63 3.11 2.17
N ARG A 119 -26.15 4.00 3.01
CA ARG A 119 -25.48 5.22 3.47
C ARG A 119 -24.41 4.86 4.49
N VAL A 120 -23.15 5.27 4.23
CA VAL A 120 -22.03 4.99 5.12
C VAL A 120 -21.16 6.23 5.31
N ALA A 121 -20.84 6.53 6.56
CA ALA A 121 -19.74 7.43 6.89
C ALA A 121 -18.42 6.68 6.74
N ILE A 122 -17.43 7.29 6.11
CA ILE A 122 -16.15 6.68 5.81
C ILE A 122 -14.99 7.49 6.38
N ALA A 123 -13.93 6.79 6.78
CA ALA A 123 -12.80 7.35 7.48
C ALA A 123 -11.46 6.98 6.82
N GLY A 124 -10.49 7.84 7.00
CA GLY A 124 -9.09 7.51 6.74
C GLY A 124 -8.49 8.23 5.55
N MET A 125 -7.29 8.76 5.78
CA MET A 125 -6.48 9.33 4.70
C MET A 125 -6.15 8.25 3.67
N GLY A 126 -6.47 8.51 2.40
CA GLY A 126 -6.35 7.55 1.30
C GLY A 126 -7.54 6.61 1.14
N HIS A 127 -8.54 6.68 2.02
CA HIS A 127 -9.78 5.86 1.99
C HIS A 127 -11.05 6.72 1.98
N ALA A 128 -11.04 7.87 2.64
CA ALA A 128 -12.13 8.84 2.64
C ALA A 128 -11.64 10.17 2.06
N SER A 129 -11.12 10.10 0.85
CA SER A 129 -10.49 11.22 0.16
C SER A 129 -11.52 12.12 -0.51
N HIS A 130 -11.12 13.35 -0.85
CA HIS A 130 -11.91 14.21 -1.72
C HIS A 130 -11.87 13.66 -3.15
N ALA A 131 -12.71 12.67 -3.42
CA ALA A 131 -12.81 11.95 -4.68
C ALA A 131 -14.27 11.52 -4.91
N GLN A 132 -14.69 11.34 -6.16
CA GLN A 132 -16.05 10.91 -6.49
C GLN A 132 -16.35 9.51 -5.97
N TRP A 133 -15.36 8.60 -6.03
CA TRP A 133 -15.46 7.25 -5.45
C TRP A 133 -14.27 6.97 -4.54
N ASN A 134 -14.55 6.29 -3.44
CA ASN A 134 -13.54 5.87 -2.47
C ASN A 134 -13.61 4.36 -2.25
N ARG A 135 -12.45 3.68 -2.33
CA ARG A 135 -12.29 2.30 -1.88
C ARG A 135 -11.98 2.29 -0.39
N VAL A 136 -12.86 1.68 0.39
CA VAL A 136 -12.83 1.78 1.84
C VAL A 136 -12.84 0.38 2.47
N PRO A 137 -11.87 0.05 3.33
CA PRO A 137 -11.94 -1.13 4.18
C PRO A 137 -13.18 -1.13 5.07
N VAL A 138 -13.82 -2.28 5.26
CA VAL A 138 -15.08 -2.43 6.03
C VAL A 138 -15.01 -1.87 7.46
N ASN A 139 -13.83 -1.91 8.08
CA ASN A 139 -13.63 -1.39 9.42
C ASN A 139 -13.40 0.13 9.47
N LEU A 140 -13.28 0.78 8.32
CA LEU A 140 -13.23 2.24 8.19
C LEU A 140 -14.56 2.83 7.68
N ALA A 141 -15.60 2.01 7.55
CA ALA A 141 -16.94 2.41 7.15
C ALA A 141 -17.94 2.10 8.26
N CYS A 142 -18.91 3.00 8.45
CA CYS A 142 -19.94 2.89 9.49
C CYS A 142 -21.30 3.25 8.89
N PRO A 143 -22.33 2.38 9.02
CA PRO A 143 -23.69 2.69 8.61
C PRO A 143 -24.21 3.96 9.28
N VAL A 144 -24.91 4.78 8.52
CA VAL A 144 -25.48 6.05 9.02
C VAL A 144 -26.95 5.85 9.35
N PRO A 145 -27.40 6.19 10.58
CA PRO A 145 -28.82 6.16 10.94
C PRO A 145 -29.66 7.07 10.04
N ASP A 146 -30.90 6.67 9.73
CA ASP A 146 -31.78 7.41 8.82
C ASP A 146 -32.09 8.83 9.32
N SER A 147 -32.13 9.03 10.63
CA SER A 147 -32.36 10.33 11.27
C SER A 147 -31.21 11.32 11.13
N VAL A 148 -30.02 10.86 10.73
CA VAL A 148 -28.83 11.72 10.59
C VAL A 148 -28.69 12.18 9.14
N PRO A 149 -28.77 13.51 8.85
CA PRO A 149 -28.55 14.05 7.51
C PRO A 149 -27.11 13.82 7.02
N ASP A 150 -26.93 13.72 5.70
CA ASP A 150 -25.63 13.41 5.07
C ASP A 150 -24.58 14.48 5.35
N ASP A 151 -24.96 15.76 5.34
CA ASP A 151 -24.05 16.88 5.63
C ASP A 151 -23.50 16.83 7.07
N LYS A 152 -24.28 16.33 8.03
CA LYS A 152 -23.85 16.11 9.41
C LYS A 152 -23.04 14.82 9.55
N ALA A 153 -23.48 13.74 8.93
CA ALA A 153 -22.80 12.44 8.98
C ALA A 153 -21.36 12.48 8.41
N ALA A 154 -21.08 13.40 7.48
CA ALA A 154 -19.74 13.65 6.96
C ALA A 154 -18.70 13.98 8.05
N PHE A 155 -19.14 14.41 9.25
CA PHE A 155 -18.29 14.72 10.40
C PHE A 155 -18.02 13.53 11.32
N ALA A 156 -18.57 12.35 11.07
CA ALA A 156 -18.45 11.18 11.95
C ALA A 156 -17.00 10.82 12.32
N THR A 157 -16.08 10.90 11.35
CA THR A 157 -14.65 10.65 11.58
C THR A 157 -14.02 11.71 12.49
N LEU A 158 -14.39 12.96 12.31
CA LEU A 158 -13.87 14.09 13.10
C LEU A 158 -14.38 14.01 14.54
N TYR A 159 -15.65 13.66 14.75
CA TYR A 159 -16.17 13.37 16.10
C TYR A 159 -15.54 12.12 16.70
N ALA A 160 -15.27 11.08 15.90
CA ALA A 160 -14.57 9.90 16.41
C ALA A 160 -13.19 10.25 16.97
N LEU A 161 -12.47 11.22 16.36
CA LEU A 161 -11.22 11.76 16.91
C LEU A 161 -11.46 12.49 18.24
N ALA A 162 -12.48 13.35 18.33
CA ALA A 162 -12.84 14.06 19.55
C ALA A 162 -13.24 13.11 20.69
N LEU A 163 -14.10 12.11 20.39
CA LEU A 163 -14.50 11.09 21.35
C LEU A 163 -13.32 10.22 21.80
N HIS A 164 -12.40 9.88 20.89
CA HIS A 164 -11.18 9.17 21.27
C HIS A 164 -10.32 10.00 22.21
N GLY A 165 -10.16 11.30 21.93
CA GLY A 165 -9.48 12.24 22.83
C GLY A 165 -10.10 12.25 24.22
N LEU A 166 -11.43 12.42 24.29
CA LEU A 166 -12.16 12.46 25.56
C LEU A 166 -11.97 11.18 26.38
N ARG A 167 -12.04 10.00 25.71
CA ARG A 167 -11.84 8.69 26.35
C ARG A 167 -10.42 8.47 26.86
N GLN A 168 -9.41 9.02 26.18
CA GLN A 168 -8.03 8.95 26.67
C GLN A 168 -7.81 9.77 27.94
N GLY A 169 -8.56 10.84 28.12
CA GLY A 169 -8.57 11.63 29.37
C GLY A 169 -9.23 10.95 30.53
N LYS A 170 -9.97 9.85 30.31
CA LYS A 170 -10.75 9.12 31.33
C LYS A 170 -11.67 10.02 32.12
N THR A 171 -12.15 11.09 31.51
CA THR A 171 -13.06 12.06 32.16
C THR A 171 -14.43 11.48 32.38
N THR A 172 -15.05 11.88 33.50
CA THR A 172 -16.35 11.42 33.93
C THR A 172 -17.31 12.59 34.15
N ILE A 173 -18.57 12.27 34.48
CA ILE A 173 -19.60 13.27 34.80
C ILE A 173 -19.14 14.16 35.95
N GLY A 174 -19.23 15.49 35.77
CA GLY A 174 -18.88 16.48 36.79
C GLY A 174 -17.41 16.91 36.77
N ASP A 175 -16.51 16.23 36.07
CA ASP A 175 -15.13 16.64 35.96
C ASP A 175 -14.99 18.03 35.33
N LYS A 176 -14.06 18.81 35.83
CA LYS A 176 -13.68 20.12 35.29
C LYS A 176 -12.57 19.93 34.28
N ILE A 177 -12.80 20.28 33.03
CA ILE A 177 -11.81 20.15 31.98
C ILE A 177 -11.49 21.49 31.31
N ALA A 178 -10.27 21.65 30.86
CA ALA A 178 -9.88 22.76 29.99
C ALA A 178 -9.56 22.25 28.59
N ILE A 179 -9.99 22.99 27.56
CA ILE A 179 -9.66 22.70 26.16
C ILE A 179 -8.88 23.91 25.61
N ILE A 180 -7.65 23.69 25.19
CA ILE A 180 -6.78 24.72 24.60
C ILE A 180 -6.90 24.63 23.08
N GLY A 181 -7.46 25.70 22.48
CA GLY A 181 -7.73 25.82 21.05
C GLY A 181 -9.16 25.47 20.68
N ALA A 182 -9.90 26.47 20.16
CA ALA A 182 -11.25 26.34 19.63
C ALA A 182 -11.27 26.30 18.09
N GLY A 183 -10.31 25.58 17.49
CA GLY A 183 -10.39 25.15 16.10
C GLY A 183 -11.44 24.05 15.92
N LEU A 184 -11.59 23.48 14.73
CA LEU A 184 -12.62 22.48 14.44
C LEU A 184 -12.64 21.35 15.48
N ILE A 185 -11.49 20.71 15.74
CA ILE A 185 -11.42 19.57 16.69
C ILE A 185 -11.74 20.02 18.12
N GLY A 186 -11.29 21.22 18.54
CA GLY A 186 -11.61 21.76 19.87
C GLY A 186 -13.12 22.00 20.05
N GLN A 187 -13.79 22.54 19.03
CA GLN A 187 -15.24 22.74 19.02
C GLN A 187 -16.00 21.40 19.12
N LEU A 188 -15.61 20.38 18.32
CA LEU A 188 -16.19 19.05 18.37
C LEU A 188 -15.99 18.39 19.74
N LEU A 189 -14.81 18.59 20.35
CA LEU A 189 -14.50 18.09 21.69
C LEU A 189 -15.35 18.81 22.75
N VAL A 190 -15.64 20.11 22.62
CA VAL A 190 -16.55 20.84 23.51
C VAL A 190 -17.94 20.20 23.51
N GLN A 191 -18.52 19.92 22.33
CA GLN A 191 -19.82 19.27 22.23
C GLN A 191 -19.80 17.85 22.84
N ALA A 192 -18.76 17.06 22.52
CA ALA A 192 -18.61 15.71 23.10
C ALA A 192 -18.48 15.75 24.65
N ALA A 193 -17.72 16.70 25.15
CA ALA A 193 -17.56 16.93 26.60
C ALA A 193 -18.86 17.36 27.28
N HIS A 194 -19.58 18.27 26.64
CA HIS A 194 -20.91 18.68 27.11
C HIS A 194 -21.89 17.50 27.17
N ALA A 195 -21.95 16.72 26.09
CA ALA A 195 -22.78 15.50 26.05
C ALA A 195 -22.40 14.46 27.11
N SER A 196 -21.14 14.47 27.58
CA SER A 196 -20.62 13.58 28.64
C SER A 196 -20.84 14.14 30.06
N GLY A 197 -21.40 15.34 30.22
CA GLY A 197 -21.68 15.95 31.52
C GLY A 197 -20.44 16.54 32.23
N THR A 198 -19.37 16.84 31.50
CA THR A 198 -18.20 17.53 32.08
C THR A 198 -18.39 19.04 32.11
N ARG A 199 -17.67 19.72 32.99
CA ARG A 199 -17.64 21.18 33.09
C ARG A 199 -16.45 21.74 32.33
N THR A 200 -16.70 22.22 31.12
CA THR A 200 -15.66 22.61 30.15
C THR A 200 -15.35 24.11 30.21
N THR A 201 -14.06 24.46 30.26
CA THR A 201 -13.56 25.82 30.03
C THR A 201 -12.74 25.81 28.73
N ILE A 202 -13.09 26.70 27.79
CA ILE A 202 -12.34 26.87 26.54
C ILE A 202 -11.27 27.94 26.68
N ILE A 203 -10.07 27.69 26.10
CA ILE A 203 -8.98 28.64 26.07
C ILE A 203 -8.66 28.95 24.60
N GLU A 204 -9.05 30.14 24.14
CA GLU A 204 -8.96 30.54 22.73
C GLU A 204 -8.80 32.05 22.58
N PRO A 205 -7.75 32.52 21.92
CA PRO A 205 -7.54 33.97 21.70
C PRO A 205 -8.64 34.62 20.82
N ASN A 206 -9.14 33.92 19.80
CA ASN A 206 -10.17 34.45 18.91
C ASN A 206 -11.53 34.54 19.64
N PRO A 207 -12.10 35.75 19.82
CA PRO A 207 -13.33 35.93 20.58
C PRO A 207 -14.54 35.23 19.94
N LEU A 208 -14.63 35.23 18.60
CA LEU A 208 -15.75 34.56 17.88
C LEU A 208 -15.74 33.06 18.09
N ARG A 209 -14.56 32.44 18.00
CA ARG A 209 -14.42 31.00 18.24
C ARG A 209 -14.66 30.65 19.70
N ARG A 210 -14.26 31.52 20.62
CA ARG A 210 -14.52 31.33 22.06
C ARG A 210 -16.00 31.43 22.38
N GLN A 211 -16.70 32.41 21.79
CA GLN A 211 -18.16 32.55 21.93
C GLN A 211 -18.87 31.31 21.34
N LEU A 212 -18.53 30.88 20.15
CA LEU A 212 -19.09 29.69 19.52
C LEU A 212 -18.88 28.42 20.38
N ALA A 213 -17.72 28.28 21.04
CA ALA A 213 -17.49 27.18 21.96
C ALA A 213 -18.42 27.22 23.17
N GLN A 214 -18.76 28.41 23.67
CA GLN A 214 -19.74 28.56 24.78
C GLN A 214 -21.15 28.22 24.30
N GLU A 215 -21.54 28.64 23.10
CA GLU A 215 -22.82 28.27 22.48
C GLU A 215 -22.91 26.75 22.24
N ASN A 216 -21.78 26.07 21.96
CA ASN A 216 -21.66 24.63 21.81
C ASN A 216 -21.54 23.85 23.14
N GLY A 217 -21.65 24.51 24.30
CA GLY A 217 -21.74 23.87 25.63
C GLY A 217 -20.51 24.04 26.52
N ALA A 218 -19.54 24.92 26.18
CA ALA A 218 -18.50 25.28 27.14
C ALA A 218 -19.07 26.20 28.22
N HIS A 219 -18.78 25.87 29.49
CA HIS A 219 -19.30 26.61 30.66
C HIS A 219 -18.58 27.95 30.92
N GLY A 220 -17.38 28.12 30.33
CA GLY A 220 -16.62 29.34 30.45
C GLY A 220 -15.56 29.43 29.37
N GLY A 221 -14.98 30.62 29.16
CA GLY A 221 -13.95 30.84 28.17
C GLY A 221 -12.98 31.94 28.56
N VAL A 222 -11.67 31.71 28.33
CA VAL A 222 -10.61 32.72 28.52
C VAL A 222 -9.76 32.79 27.23
N ASP A 223 -9.11 33.93 27.04
CA ASP A 223 -8.31 34.22 25.85
C ASP A 223 -6.93 33.55 25.87
N HIS A 224 -6.33 33.39 27.07
CA HIS A 224 -5.02 32.76 27.23
C HIS A 224 -4.94 31.86 28.46
N CYS A 225 -4.04 30.86 28.38
CA CYS A 225 -3.77 29.95 29.50
C CYS A 225 -3.43 30.65 30.80
N ARG A 226 -2.76 31.83 30.77
CA ARG A 226 -2.40 32.62 31.96
C ARG A 226 -3.63 33.11 32.74
N HIS A 227 -4.77 33.29 32.06
CA HIS A 227 -6.03 33.73 32.69
C HIS A 227 -6.88 32.59 33.22
N ALA A 228 -6.49 31.35 32.92
CA ALA A 228 -7.12 30.17 33.48
C ALA A 228 -6.59 29.89 34.90
N PRO A 229 -7.45 29.43 35.84
CA PRO A 229 -7.04 29.18 37.21
C PRO A 229 -6.04 28.03 37.33
N ASP A 230 -5.14 28.13 38.28
CA ASP A 230 -4.17 27.10 38.64
C ASP A 230 -4.85 25.96 39.41
N ASN A 231 -4.32 24.74 39.30
CA ASN A 231 -4.72 23.56 40.08
C ASN A 231 -6.25 23.26 40.07
N SER A 232 -6.91 23.58 38.95
CA SER A 232 -8.38 23.61 38.90
C SER A 232 -9.02 22.57 37.98
N PHE A 233 -8.25 21.94 37.08
CA PHE A 233 -8.79 21.04 36.08
C PHE A 233 -8.35 19.60 36.32
N ASP A 234 -9.29 18.68 36.20
CA ASP A 234 -9.06 17.23 36.21
C ASP A 234 -8.28 16.79 34.98
N ALA A 235 -8.61 17.37 33.83
CA ALA A 235 -7.93 17.12 32.57
C ALA A 235 -7.78 18.40 31.73
N VAL A 236 -6.67 18.50 30.97
CA VAL A 236 -6.41 19.58 30.02
C VAL A 236 -6.15 18.99 28.63
N TYR A 237 -7.00 19.33 27.67
CA TYR A 237 -6.91 18.90 26.28
C TYR A 237 -6.24 19.97 25.45
N ILE A 238 -5.21 19.57 24.70
CA ILE A 238 -4.50 20.48 23.79
C ILE A 238 -4.90 20.13 22.36
N CYS A 239 -5.73 20.99 21.75
CA CYS A 239 -6.23 20.88 20.37
C CYS A 239 -5.64 21.97 19.46
N ALA A 240 -4.64 22.72 19.92
CA ALA A 240 -3.96 23.76 19.15
C ALA A 240 -2.69 23.21 18.50
N ALA A 241 -2.42 23.59 17.25
CA ALA A 241 -1.14 23.33 16.59
C ALA A 241 -0.07 24.23 17.21
N ALA A 242 0.69 23.70 18.15
CA ALA A 242 1.67 24.43 18.96
C ALA A 242 3.07 24.45 18.32
N HIS A 243 3.19 24.83 17.04
CA HIS A 243 4.50 25.04 16.43
C HIS A 243 5.19 26.24 17.10
N GLY A 244 6.23 25.98 17.89
CA GLY A 244 7.04 27.01 18.56
C GLY A 244 6.65 27.34 20.00
N MET A 245 5.60 26.76 20.59
CA MET A 245 5.23 26.98 22.00
C MET A 245 5.82 25.90 22.90
N HIS A 246 7.11 25.98 23.22
CA HIS A 246 7.79 25.04 24.13
C HIS A 246 7.22 25.00 25.56
N THR A 247 6.35 25.94 25.91
CA THR A 247 5.79 26.10 27.27
C THR A 247 4.35 25.61 27.42
N LEU A 248 3.71 25.11 26.34
CA LEU A 248 2.28 24.82 26.38
C LEU A 248 1.92 23.66 27.34
N ILE A 249 2.80 22.65 27.38
CA ILE A 249 2.65 21.53 28.35
C ILE A 249 2.86 22.03 29.77
N ASP A 250 3.81 22.92 30.02
CA ASP A 250 4.03 23.53 31.34
C ASP A 250 2.80 24.37 31.78
N GLN A 251 2.18 25.11 30.86
CA GLN A 251 0.96 25.86 31.14
C GLN A 251 -0.22 24.93 31.42
N ALA A 252 -0.38 23.86 30.66
CA ALA A 252 -1.39 22.85 30.91
C ALA A 252 -1.20 22.18 32.28
N ALA A 253 0.05 21.82 32.63
CA ALA A 253 0.37 21.22 33.91
C ALA A 253 0.11 22.18 35.09
N ARG A 254 0.34 23.50 34.91
CA ARG A 254 -0.03 24.52 35.93
C ARG A 254 -1.53 24.52 36.22
N MET A 255 -2.35 24.43 35.17
CA MET A 255 -3.80 24.44 35.27
C MET A 255 -4.38 23.12 35.82
N CYS A 256 -3.74 21.97 35.55
CA CYS A 256 -4.15 20.69 36.11
C CYS A 256 -4.06 20.69 37.64
N ARG A 257 -5.01 20.05 38.33
CA ARG A 257 -4.84 19.65 39.73
C ARG A 257 -3.75 18.58 39.88
N ASP A 258 -3.36 18.26 41.09
CA ASP A 258 -2.47 17.14 41.36
C ASP A 258 -3.07 15.84 40.82
N ARG A 259 -2.25 14.98 40.19
CA ARG A 259 -2.67 13.76 39.51
C ARG A 259 -3.63 13.96 38.32
N GLY A 260 -3.69 15.20 37.80
CA GLY A 260 -4.45 15.52 36.61
C GLY A 260 -3.82 14.95 35.34
N THR A 261 -4.57 15.05 34.24
CA THR A 261 -4.14 14.48 32.96
C THR A 261 -4.05 15.52 31.86
N ILE A 262 -3.00 15.49 31.06
CA ILE A 262 -2.86 16.31 29.85
C ILE A 262 -3.05 15.41 28.64
N ILE A 263 -3.95 15.80 27.74
CA ILE A 263 -4.25 15.05 26.52
C ILE A 263 -3.84 15.87 25.30
N CYS A 264 -2.85 15.38 24.55
CA CYS A 264 -2.38 15.98 23.33
C CYS A 264 -3.17 15.41 22.14
N VAL A 265 -4.06 16.21 21.55
CA VAL A 265 -4.90 15.81 20.41
C VAL A 265 -4.25 16.28 19.12
N GLY A 266 -3.69 15.34 18.36
CA GLY A 266 -2.96 15.62 17.13
C GLY A 266 -1.44 15.81 17.32
N ASP A 267 -0.83 16.58 16.43
CA ASP A 267 0.63 16.80 16.39
C ASP A 267 1.01 17.97 17.33
N VAL A 268 1.12 17.65 18.62
CA VAL A 268 1.51 18.60 19.68
C VAL A 268 2.94 18.30 20.10
N ASN A 269 3.78 19.34 20.12
CA ASN A 269 5.15 19.21 20.61
C ASN A 269 5.16 19.04 22.15
N ILE A 270 5.67 17.88 22.60
CA ILE A 270 5.81 17.56 24.03
C ILE A 270 7.19 18.00 24.51
N SER A 271 7.26 19.23 25.00
CA SER A 271 8.43 19.74 25.71
C SER A 271 7.95 20.31 27.04
N ALA A 272 8.46 19.79 28.14
CA ALA A 272 8.04 20.19 29.49
C ALA A 272 9.20 20.12 30.47
N ARG A 273 9.12 20.94 31.51
CA ARG A 273 10.04 20.86 32.65
C ARG A 273 9.66 19.67 33.51
N ARG A 274 10.60 18.71 33.68
CA ARG A 274 10.36 17.50 34.47
C ARG A 274 9.76 17.82 35.86
N LYS A 275 10.27 18.85 36.54
CA LYS A 275 9.83 19.21 37.88
C LYS A 275 8.33 19.52 37.94
N THR A 276 7.79 20.28 36.98
CA THR A 276 6.34 20.64 36.94
C THR A 276 5.43 19.43 36.84
N LEU A 277 5.84 18.43 36.06
CA LEU A 277 5.08 17.18 35.92
C LEU A 277 5.24 16.27 37.13
N TYR A 278 6.46 16.18 37.66
CA TYR A 278 6.81 15.29 38.77
C TYR A 278 6.13 15.70 40.08
N ASP A 279 6.18 17.01 40.41
CA ASP A 279 5.63 17.52 41.69
C ASP A 279 4.11 17.29 41.82
N LYS A 280 3.41 17.24 40.68
CA LYS A 280 1.95 17.01 40.63
C LYS A 280 1.55 15.61 40.14
N GLU A 281 2.49 14.71 39.88
CA GLU A 281 2.22 13.37 39.32
C GLU A 281 1.34 13.44 38.05
N ILE A 282 1.60 14.39 37.12
CA ILE A 282 0.80 14.60 35.90
C ILE A 282 1.03 13.46 34.90
N SER A 283 -0.08 12.92 34.39
CA SER A 283 -0.05 11.99 33.25
C SER A 283 -0.20 12.74 31.93
N ILE A 284 0.54 12.30 30.89
CA ILE A 284 0.41 12.83 29.52
C ILE A 284 0.01 11.71 28.58
N HIS A 285 -1.08 11.91 27.85
CA HIS A 285 -1.57 10.99 26.82
C HIS A 285 -1.51 11.63 25.43
N GLN A 286 -1.02 10.88 24.45
CA GLN A 286 -1.10 11.28 23.05
C GLN A 286 -2.28 10.60 22.35
N VAL A 287 -3.04 11.38 21.60
CA VAL A 287 -4.16 10.91 20.79
C VAL A 287 -3.77 10.96 19.33
N ARG A 288 -3.65 9.77 18.74
CA ARG A 288 -3.36 9.62 17.32
C ARG A 288 -4.59 9.08 16.59
N SER A 289 -5.09 9.83 15.60
CA SER A 289 -6.24 9.42 14.79
C SER A 289 -7.51 9.21 15.62
N TYR A 290 -8.41 8.35 15.18
CA TYR A 290 -9.77 8.21 15.70
C TYR A 290 -9.96 6.95 16.58
N GLY A 291 -8.88 6.34 17.03
CA GLY A 291 -8.89 5.20 17.95
C GLY A 291 -8.07 3.99 17.47
N PRO A 292 -8.06 2.92 18.29
CA PRO A 292 -7.41 1.64 17.97
C PRO A 292 -7.91 1.05 16.65
N GLY A 293 -6.99 0.42 15.91
CA GLY A 293 -7.24 -0.19 14.60
C GLY A 293 -6.62 0.61 13.45
N ARG A 294 -6.40 1.92 13.60
CA ARG A 294 -5.73 2.72 12.55
C ARG A 294 -4.27 2.31 12.38
N TYR A 295 -3.88 2.08 11.13
CA TYR A 295 -2.54 1.59 10.74
C TYR A 295 -2.25 0.16 11.20
N ASP A 296 -3.28 -0.62 11.56
CA ASP A 296 -3.17 -2.06 11.76
C ASP A 296 -3.66 -2.79 10.51
N PRO A 297 -2.77 -3.44 9.71
CA PRO A 297 -3.19 -4.13 8.50
C PRO A 297 -4.21 -5.24 8.74
N ALA A 298 -4.16 -5.92 9.90
CA ALA A 298 -5.15 -6.95 10.24
C ALA A 298 -6.55 -6.33 10.40
N TYR A 299 -6.64 -5.15 11.00
CA TYR A 299 -7.89 -4.42 11.14
C TYR A 299 -8.35 -3.76 9.83
N GLU A 300 -7.44 -3.06 9.13
CA GLU A 300 -7.78 -2.29 7.94
C GLU A 300 -7.84 -3.14 6.67
N GLU A 301 -6.82 -3.99 6.40
CA GLU A 301 -6.74 -4.72 5.13
C GLU A 301 -7.45 -6.09 5.16
N LEU A 302 -7.46 -6.77 6.34
CA LEU A 302 -8.03 -8.10 6.48
C LEU A 302 -9.42 -8.10 7.16
N GLY A 303 -9.95 -6.94 7.53
CA GLY A 303 -11.28 -6.80 8.12
C GLY A 303 -11.42 -7.37 9.54
N HIS A 304 -10.33 -7.75 10.21
CA HIS A 304 -10.37 -8.34 11.54
C HIS A 304 -10.60 -7.27 12.61
N ASP A 305 -11.77 -7.26 13.25
CA ASP A 305 -12.03 -6.39 14.38
C ASP A 305 -11.46 -6.97 15.68
N TYR A 306 -11.13 -6.10 16.62
CA TYR A 306 -10.69 -6.52 17.95
C TYR A 306 -11.85 -7.05 18.78
N PRO A 307 -11.63 -8.10 19.61
CA PRO A 307 -12.65 -8.57 20.55
C PRO A 307 -13.13 -7.43 21.45
N LEU A 308 -14.45 -7.28 21.59
CA LEU A 308 -15.08 -6.18 22.31
C LEU A 308 -14.60 -6.06 23.76
N GLY A 309 -14.36 -7.19 24.44
CA GLY A 309 -13.89 -7.23 25.81
C GLY A 309 -12.46 -6.71 26.02
N TYR A 310 -11.65 -6.69 24.96
CA TYR A 310 -10.27 -6.21 25.03
C TYR A 310 -10.12 -4.77 24.50
N VAL A 311 -10.85 -4.43 23.42
CA VAL A 311 -10.81 -3.08 22.83
C VAL A 311 -12.22 -2.59 22.60
N ARG A 312 -12.79 -1.90 23.60
CA ARG A 312 -14.17 -1.41 23.53
C ARG A 312 -14.37 -0.36 22.43
N TRP A 313 -13.40 0.55 22.24
CA TRP A 313 -13.53 1.73 21.40
C TRP A 313 -12.52 1.72 20.25
N THR A 314 -12.82 0.91 19.21
CA THR A 314 -12.10 0.94 17.93
C THR A 314 -12.54 2.14 17.10
N ILE A 315 -11.88 2.38 15.96
CA ILE A 315 -12.26 3.42 14.99
C ILE A 315 -13.76 3.33 14.67
N LYS A 316 -14.20 2.15 14.18
CA LYS A 316 -15.58 1.93 13.74
C LYS A 316 -16.57 2.19 14.88
N ARG A 317 -16.27 1.72 16.08
CA ARG A 317 -17.12 1.92 17.26
C ARG A 317 -17.15 3.37 17.76
N ASN A 318 -16.05 4.13 17.58
CA ASN A 318 -16.02 5.57 17.84
C ASN A 318 -16.88 6.34 16.81
N MET A 319 -16.84 5.95 15.53
CA MET A 319 -17.69 6.54 14.50
C MET A 319 -19.17 6.23 14.76
N GLN A 320 -19.50 4.98 15.10
CA GLN A 320 -20.87 4.61 15.45
C GLN A 320 -21.37 5.42 16.62
N ALA A 321 -20.60 5.54 17.69
CA ALA A 321 -20.99 6.34 18.85
C ALA A 321 -21.19 7.84 18.49
N ALA A 322 -20.42 8.38 17.56
CA ALA A 322 -20.61 9.73 17.07
C ALA A 322 -21.94 9.87 16.31
N LEU A 323 -22.25 8.92 15.42
CA LEU A 323 -23.50 8.90 14.66
C LEU A 323 -24.73 8.69 15.57
N ASP A 324 -24.64 7.82 16.57
CA ASP A 324 -25.70 7.60 17.56
C ASP A 324 -26.00 8.89 18.37
N LEU A 325 -24.92 9.59 18.79
CA LEU A 325 -25.07 10.87 19.50
C LEU A 325 -25.60 11.99 18.59
N MET A 326 -25.33 11.96 17.30
CA MET A 326 -25.96 12.87 16.33
C MET A 326 -27.44 12.54 16.15
N ALA A 327 -27.81 11.26 16.06
CA ALA A 327 -29.19 10.82 15.98
C ALA A 327 -30.01 11.23 17.20
N ASP A 328 -29.37 11.22 18.38
CA ASP A 328 -29.95 11.70 19.65
C ASP A 328 -30.00 13.26 19.77
N GLY A 329 -29.47 13.99 18.80
CA GLY A 329 -29.38 15.46 18.82
C GLY A 329 -28.38 16.02 19.83
N LYS A 330 -27.45 15.18 20.37
CA LYS A 330 -26.44 15.59 21.35
C LYS A 330 -25.17 16.17 20.68
N LEU A 331 -24.93 15.83 19.41
CA LEU A 331 -23.85 16.38 18.60
C LEU A 331 -24.42 17.03 17.33
N ASP A 332 -24.09 18.28 17.11
CA ASP A 332 -24.50 19.00 15.89
C ASP A 332 -23.31 19.76 15.29
N PRO A 333 -22.78 19.33 14.13
CA PRO A 333 -21.70 20.03 13.45
C PRO A 333 -22.16 21.28 12.67
N SER A 334 -23.47 21.52 12.52
CA SER A 334 -23.99 22.59 11.66
C SER A 334 -23.41 23.98 11.97
N PRO A 335 -23.25 24.39 13.25
CA PRO A 335 -22.64 25.70 13.58
C PRO A 335 -21.15 25.80 13.19
N LEU A 336 -20.50 24.66 12.91
CA LEU A 336 -19.06 24.60 12.57
C LEU A 336 -18.82 24.63 11.06
N ILE A 337 -19.87 24.50 10.25
CA ILE A 337 -19.78 24.57 8.78
C ILE A 337 -19.72 26.05 8.37
N THR A 338 -18.51 26.58 8.32
CA THR A 338 -18.29 28.00 7.97
C THR A 338 -18.27 28.26 6.48
N ASN A 339 -18.16 27.21 5.67
CA ASN A 339 -18.14 27.32 4.20
C ASN A 339 -18.75 26.08 3.55
N LYS A 340 -19.44 26.26 2.41
CA LYS A 340 -19.97 25.18 1.59
C LYS A 340 -19.52 25.42 0.16
N ILE A 341 -18.96 24.40 -0.49
CA ILE A 341 -18.46 24.46 -1.86
C ILE A 341 -18.88 23.19 -2.62
N THR A 342 -18.88 23.30 -3.96
CA THR A 342 -19.00 22.12 -4.82
C THR A 342 -17.64 21.42 -4.97
N PHE A 343 -17.65 20.13 -5.31
CA PHE A 343 -16.43 19.39 -5.57
C PHE A 343 -15.62 19.97 -6.76
N ALA A 344 -16.30 20.57 -7.74
CA ALA A 344 -15.65 21.25 -8.86
C ALA A 344 -14.78 22.44 -8.42
N ASP A 345 -15.16 23.13 -7.35
CA ASP A 345 -14.47 24.31 -6.84
C ASP A 345 -13.35 24.00 -5.83
N ILE A 346 -13.19 22.74 -5.45
CA ILE A 346 -12.30 22.34 -4.34
C ILE A 346 -10.84 22.75 -4.56
N ALA A 347 -10.32 22.61 -5.78
CA ALA A 347 -8.95 22.99 -6.12
C ALA A 347 -8.72 24.51 -5.97
N ASN A 348 -9.72 25.32 -6.38
CA ASN A 348 -9.69 26.78 -6.21
C ASN A 348 -9.73 27.17 -4.74
N HIS A 349 -10.51 26.45 -3.92
CA HIS A 349 -10.56 26.65 -2.47
C HIS A 349 -9.19 26.44 -1.81
N PHE A 350 -8.51 25.34 -2.15
CA PHE A 350 -7.15 25.08 -1.66
C PHE A 350 -6.12 26.09 -2.16
N ALA A 351 -6.29 26.63 -3.37
CA ALA A 351 -5.39 27.64 -3.92
C ALA A 351 -5.52 29.01 -3.20
N LYS A 352 -6.72 29.36 -2.74
CA LYS A 352 -6.96 30.60 -1.94
C LYS A 352 -6.39 30.51 -0.54
N GLY A 353 -6.28 29.28 0.01
CA GLY A 353 -5.86 29.06 1.41
C GLY A 353 -6.99 29.28 2.40
N PRO A 354 -6.76 28.94 3.70
CA PRO A 354 -7.78 29.05 4.73
C PRO A 354 -7.94 30.51 5.18
N SER A 355 -9.18 30.96 5.38
CA SER A 355 -9.46 32.23 6.07
C SER A 355 -9.27 32.07 7.59
N GLN A 356 -9.08 33.20 8.28
CA GLN A 356 -8.81 33.21 9.73
C GLN A 356 -9.97 32.62 10.54
N ASP A 357 -11.21 32.81 10.08
CA ASP A 357 -12.42 32.36 10.81
C ASP A 357 -12.95 31.02 10.33
N GLN A 358 -12.30 30.39 9.34
CA GLN A 358 -12.73 29.12 8.80
C GLN A 358 -12.53 27.99 9.82
N LEU A 359 -13.60 27.23 10.10
CA LEU A 359 -13.59 26.01 10.94
C LEU A 359 -13.70 24.76 10.10
N ALA A 360 -14.79 24.60 9.34
CA ALA A 360 -14.97 23.48 8.42
C ALA A 360 -15.50 23.98 7.07
N THR A 361 -15.07 23.35 5.99
CA THR A 361 -15.69 23.49 4.69
C THR A 361 -16.35 22.17 4.30
N LEU A 362 -17.64 22.21 4.06
CA LEU A 362 -18.40 21.09 3.53
C LEU A 362 -18.32 21.10 2.00
N VAL A 363 -17.92 19.98 1.43
CA VAL A 363 -17.83 19.78 -0.02
C VAL A 363 -18.98 18.89 -0.46
N SER A 364 -19.82 19.35 -1.39
CA SER A 364 -20.90 18.58 -1.99
C SER A 364 -20.49 17.99 -3.32
N TYR A 365 -20.95 16.78 -3.60
CA TYR A 365 -20.71 16.05 -4.86
C TYR A 365 -22.02 15.92 -5.62
N ASP A 366 -21.97 16.15 -6.94
CA ASP A 366 -23.11 15.88 -7.81
C ASP A 366 -23.23 14.35 -7.96
N ILE A 367 -24.20 13.76 -7.26
CA ILE A 367 -24.58 12.37 -7.45
C ILE A 367 -25.52 12.35 -8.65
N ALA A 368 -25.18 11.58 -9.68
CA ALA A 368 -26.13 11.34 -10.76
C ALA A 368 -27.37 10.65 -10.16
N SER A 369 -28.46 11.38 -10.10
CA SER A 369 -29.75 10.86 -9.62
C SER A 369 -30.17 9.69 -10.52
N GLN A 370 -29.88 8.46 -10.10
CA GLN A 370 -30.51 7.28 -10.67
C GLN A 370 -31.97 7.23 -10.22
N PRO A 371 -32.91 6.96 -11.12
CA PRO A 371 -34.30 6.71 -10.74
C PRO A 371 -34.36 5.48 -9.83
N THR A 372 -35.01 5.61 -8.72
CA THR A 372 -35.31 4.53 -7.79
C THR A 372 -36.30 3.57 -8.47
N GLU A 373 -35.84 2.60 -9.23
CA GLU A 373 -36.62 1.41 -9.52
C GLU A 373 -36.26 0.35 -8.47
N GLN A 374 -37.15 0.20 -7.52
CA GLN A 374 -37.16 -0.93 -6.62
C GLN A 374 -37.56 -2.17 -7.41
N THR A 375 -36.59 -2.95 -7.85
CA THR A 375 -36.83 -4.32 -8.29
C THR A 375 -36.46 -5.24 -7.12
N PRO A 376 -37.39 -6.09 -6.66
CA PRO A 376 -37.09 -7.04 -5.60
C PRO A 376 -36.03 -8.05 -6.04
N PRO A 377 -35.24 -8.62 -5.10
CA PRO A 377 -34.15 -9.53 -5.45
C PRO A 377 -34.70 -10.79 -6.08
N ILE A 378 -34.25 -11.08 -7.31
CA ILE A 378 -34.49 -12.34 -8.01
C ILE A 378 -33.59 -13.40 -7.34
N PRO A 379 -34.13 -14.53 -6.88
CA PRO A 379 -33.32 -15.60 -6.36
C PRO A 379 -32.42 -16.23 -7.45
N PRO A 380 -31.25 -16.76 -7.10
CA PRO A 380 -30.32 -17.30 -8.10
C PRO A 380 -30.91 -18.53 -8.79
N THR A 381 -31.01 -18.46 -10.10
CA THR A 381 -31.40 -19.59 -10.95
C THR A 381 -30.21 -20.54 -11.09
N PRO A 382 -30.38 -21.87 -10.98
CA PRO A 382 -29.31 -22.84 -11.18
C PRO A 382 -28.87 -22.88 -12.65
N PRO A 383 -27.61 -23.24 -12.94
CA PRO A 383 -27.08 -23.24 -14.30
C PRO A 383 -27.71 -24.32 -15.16
N THR A 384 -28.21 -23.95 -16.32
CA THR A 384 -28.70 -24.82 -17.37
C THR A 384 -27.52 -25.44 -18.13
N PRO A 385 -27.52 -26.74 -18.48
CA PRO A 385 -26.44 -27.39 -19.22
C PRO A 385 -26.44 -26.93 -20.70
N PRO A 386 -25.29 -27.02 -21.37
CA PRO A 386 -25.12 -26.49 -22.72
C PRO A 386 -25.80 -27.38 -23.77
N THR A 387 -26.60 -26.75 -24.63
CA THR A 387 -27.13 -27.35 -25.86
C THR A 387 -26.13 -27.16 -27.00
N ASP A 388 -25.97 -28.26 -27.74
CA ASP A 388 -25.15 -28.59 -28.89
C ASP A 388 -24.98 -27.47 -29.96
N PRO A 389 -23.76 -27.27 -30.51
CA PRO A 389 -23.52 -26.34 -31.61
C PRO A 389 -23.43 -27.09 -32.94
N ARG A 390 -24.41 -26.92 -33.82
CA ARG A 390 -24.22 -27.22 -35.26
C ARG A 390 -24.78 -26.14 -36.16
N ALA A 391 -23.91 -25.78 -37.12
CA ALA A 391 -24.14 -25.10 -38.40
C ALA A 391 -23.99 -23.52 -38.35
N HIS A 392 -23.10 -22.92 -39.06
CA HIS A 392 -22.91 -22.90 -40.48
C HIS A 392 -21.73 -22.02 -40.97
N LEU A 393 -21.06 -22.61 -41.98
CA LEU A 393 -20.54 -21.97 -43.20
C LEU A 393 -19.16 -21.32 -43.19
N ILE A 394 -18.24 -22.10 -43.71
CA ILE A 394 -16.92 -21.73 -44.23
C ILE A 394 -17.06 -21.06 -45.60
N PRO A 395 -16.36 -19.99 -45.92
CA PRO A 395 -16.00 -19.64 -47.28
C PRO A 395 -14.56 -20.11 -47.59
N LYS A 396 -14.46 -20.68 -48.78
CA LYS A 396 -13.32 -21.36 -49.37
C LYS A 396 -12.08 -20.48 -49.58
N SER A 397 -10.97 -21.17 -49.37
CA SER A 397 -9.57 -20.89 -49.70
C SER A 397 -9.27 -20.03 -50.93
N ARG A 398 -8.33 -19.08 -50.72
CA ARG A 398 -7.40 -18.64 -51.78
C ARG A 398 -5.99 -19.20 -51.45
N GLN A 399 -5.38 -19.86 -52.42
CA GLN A 399 -4.05 -20.43 -52.37
C GLN A 399 -2.99 -19.35 -52.14
N PRO A 400 -1.89 -19.65 -51.40
CA PRO A 400 -0.79 -18.71 -51.20
C PRO A 400 0.12 -18.68 -52.39
N SER A 401 0.37 -17.52 -52.94
CA SER A 401 1.50 -17.24 -53.85
C SER A 401 2.80 -17.28 -53.06
N LYS A 402 3.79 -17.99 -53.60
CA LYS A 402 5.17 -18.00 -53.10
C LYS A 402 5.77 -16.60 -53.18
N GLN A 403 5.82 -15.91 -52.05
CA GLN A 403 6.69 -14.74 -51.86
C GLN A 403 7.81 -15.11 -50.89
N GLN A 404 9.00 -14.70 -51.21
CA GLN A 404 10.23 -14.83 -50.40
C GLN A 404 10.01 -14.15 -49.01
N PRO A 405 10.64 -14.68 -47.94
CA PRO A 405 10.45 -14.11 -46.61
C PRO A 405 11.02 -12.70 -46.58
N PRO A 406 10.24 -11.69 -46.16
CA PRO A 406 10.76 -10.36 -45.90
C PRO A 406 11.70 -10.44 -44.71
N THR A 407 12.83 -9.76 -44.77
CA THR A 407 13.70 -9.46 -43.63
C THR A 407 12.82 -8.86 -42.52
N ARG A 408 12.59 -9.61 -41.45
CA ARG A 408 11.75 -9.26 -40.32
C ARG A 408 12.32 -7.98 -39.67
N LYS A 409 11.69 -6.83 -39.84
CA LYS A 409 11.91 -5.70 -38.93
C LYS A 409 11.61 -6.19 -37.52
N ALA A 410 12.52 -5.94 -36.56
CA ALA A 410 12.30 -6.23 -35.16
C ALA A 410 10.94 -5.67 -34.75
N SER A 411 10.06 -6.52 -34.23
CA SER A 411 8.75 -6.08 -33.79
C SER A 411 8.88 -5.29 -32.48
N LEU A 412 8.29 -4.11 -32.41
CA LEU A 412 8.27 -3.31 -31.18
C LEU A 412 7.54 -4.07 -30.08
N VAL A 413 8.15 -4.19 -28.90
CA VAL A 413 7.55 -4.82 -27.73
C VAL A 413 6.67 -3.79 -27.04
N THR A 414 5.36 -4.03 -26.99
CA THR A 414 4.37 -3.17 -26.36
C THR A 414 3.93 -3.78 -25.04
N LEU A 415 4.28 -3.13 -23.91
CA LEU A 415 4.15 -3.66 -22.56
C LEU A 415 2.96 -3.07 -21.81
N GLY A 416 2.19 -3.96 -21.15
CA GLY A 416 1.30 -3.64 -20.05
C GLY A 416 1.94 -3.99 -18.71
N LEU A 417 2.01 -3.05 -17.77
CA LEU A 417 2.57 -3.26 -16.44
C LEU A 417 1.45 -3.51 -15.43
N ILE A 418 1.42 -4.68 -14.79
CA ILE A 418 0.40 -5.09 -13.82
C ILE A 418 1.05 -5.22 -12.43
N GLY A 419 0.47 -4.54 -11.43
CA GLY A 419 1.05 -4.49 -10.08
C GLY A 419 2.14 -3.42 -9.94
N THR A 420 1.80 -2.16 -10.24
CA THR A 420 2.71 -1.01 -10.23
C THR A 420 3.10 -0.56 -8.80
N GLY A 421 3.30 -1.52 -7.90
CA GLY A 421 3.72 -1.31 -6.53
C GLY A 421 5.16 -0.84 -6.36
N ASN A 422 5.65 -0.96 -5.11
CA ASN A 422 7.01 -0.50 -4.75
C ASN A 422 8.11 -1.25 -5.51
N TYR A 423 7.96 -2.57 -5.70
CA TYR A 423 8.99 -3.37 -6.36
C TYR A 423 9.13 -2.97 -7.83
N LEU A 424 8.06 -3.06 -8.61
CA LEU A 424 8.07 -2.69 -10.02
C LEU A 424 8.53 -1.23 -10.18
N GLY A 425 7.93 -0.30 -9.44
CA GLY A 425 8.23 1.13 -9.56
C GLY A 425 9.67 1.52 -9.20
N SER A 426 10.35 0.78 -8.30
CA SER A 426 11.70 1.10 -7.84
C SER A 426 12.79 0.21 -8.41
N GLN A 427 12.49 -1.04 -8.79
CA GLN A 427 13.48 -2.01 -9.24
C GLN A 427 13.44 -2.25 -10.76
N LEU A 428 12.25 -2.24 -11.40
CA LEU A 428 12.11 -2.56 -12.82
C LEU A 428 11.96 -1.32 -13.70
N VAL A 429 11.12 -0.36 -13.31
CA VAL A 429 10.87 0.89 -14.06
C VAL A 429 12.16 1.65 -14.45
N PRO A 430 13.20 1.77 -13.59
CA PRO A 430 14.42 2.46 -13.97
C PRO A 430 15.18 1.81 -15.15
N TYR A 431 15.01 0.51 -15.35
CA TYR A 431 15.61 -0.22 -16.47
C TYR A 431 14.70 -0.18 -17.70
N LEU A 432 13.37 -0.32 -17.51
CA LEU A 432 12.38 -0.19 -18.59
C LEU A 432 12.47 1.16 -19.31
N LYS A 433 12.71 2.25 -18.58
CA LYS A 433 12.92 3.59 -19.18
C LYS A 433 14.08 3.69 -20.16
N ASN A 434 15.07 2.82 -20.01
CA ASN A 434 16.27 2.82 -20.85
C ASN A 434 16.28 1.66 -21.85
N CYS A 435 15.19 0.90 -21.96
CA CYS A 435 15.03 -0.20 -22.88
C CYS A 435 14.42 0.33 -24.18
N GLY A 436 15.26 0.58 -25.20
CA GLY A 436 14.85 1.24 -26.45
C GLY A 436 13.88 0.45 -27.33
N ASN A 437 13.75 -0.86 -27.11
CA ASN A 437 12.88 -1.74 -27.89
C ASN A 437 11.52 -2.03 -27.21
N ALA A 438 11.23 -1.39 -26.08
CA ALA A 438 9.98 -1.57 -25.34
C ALA A 438 9.22 -0.25 -25.20
N ASP A 439 7.93 -0.27 -25.51
CA ASP A 439 7.00 0.81 -25.28
C ASP A 439 5.99 0.43 -24.20
N ILE A 440 5.85 1.26 -23.19
CA ILE A 440 4.92 1.03 -22.09
C ILE A 440 3.58 1.69 -22.41
N VAL A 441 2.58 0.90 -22.76
CA VAL A 441 1.25 1.36 -23.20
C VAL A 441 0.29 1.57 -22.03
N ALA A 442 0.34 0.69 -21.02
CA ALA A 442 -0.56 0.75 -19.88
C ALA A 442 0.10 0.33 -18.57
N CYS A 443 -0.38 0.91 -17.48
CA CYS A 443 0.00 0.59 -16.11
C CYS A 443 -1.26 0.28 -15.31
N CYS A 444 -1.29 -0.83 -14.58
CA CYS A 444 -2.46 -1.29 -13.83
C CYS A 444 -2.15 -1.49 -12.34
N SER A 445 -3.05 -1.01 -11.49
CA SER A 445 -3.09 -1.34 -10.05
C SER A 445 -4.50 -1.14 -9.51
N ARG A 446 -4.89 -1.92 -8.48
CA ARG A 446 -6.23 -1.87 -7.88
C ARG A 446 -6.63 -0.48 -7.32
N ASP A 447 -5.68 0.30 -6.85
CA ASP A 447 -5.90 1.64 -6.30
C ASP A 447 -5.88 2.77 -7.36
N GLY A 448 -5.46 2.46 -8.58
CA GLY A 448 -5.31 3.42 -9.67
C GLY A 448 -4.19 4.45 -9.49
N LEU A 449 -3.93 4.91 -8.28
CA LEU A 449 -2.95 5.97 -8.01
C LEU A 449 -1.50 5.52 -8.22
N SER A 450 -1.18 4.28 -7.86
CA SER A 450 0.15 3.71 -8.15
C SER A 450 0.34 3.46 -9.65
N ALA A 451 -0.71 3.08 -10.37
CA ALA A 451 -0.69 2.99 -11.82
C ALA A 451 -0.42 4.35 -12.47
N MET A 452 -1.14 5.38 -12.02
CA MET A 452 -0.94 6.77 -12.48
C MET A 452 0.49 7.26 -12.20
N ALA A 453 1.05 6.96 -11.02
CA ALA A 453 2.41 7.36 -10.65
C ALA A 453 3.47 6.75 -11.57
N VAL A 454 3.27 5.52 -12.03
CA VAL A 454 4.18 4.84 -12.96
C VAL A 454 3.92 5.29 -14.39
N ALA A 455 2.67 5.38 -14.82
CA ALA A 455 2.27 5.80 -16.18
C ALA A 455 2.84 7.18 -16.54
N ARG A 456 2.78 8.15 -15.63
CA ARG A 456 3.39 9.50 -15.82
C ARG A 456 4.89 9.48 -16.12
N LYS A 457 5.59 8.38 -15.84
CA LYS A 457 7.02 8.23 -16.14
C LYS A 457 7.28 7.82 -17.60
N PHE A 458 6.24 7.39 -18.32
CA PHE A 458 6.31 6.85 -19.67
C PHE A 458 5.48 7.67 -20.69
N GLY A 459 5.16 8.91 -20.37
CA GLY A 459 4.47 9.83 -21.27
C GLY A 459 3.03 9.45 -21.59
N ASN A 460 2.80 8.66 -22.61
CA ASN A 460 1.47 8.31 -23.10
C ASN A 460 0.86 7.04 -22.49
N ALA A 461 1.49 6.43 -21.50
CA ALA A 461 0.97 5.23 -20.86
C ALA A 461 -0.34 5.53 -20.10
N ARG A 462 -1.34 4.67 -20.27
CA ARG A 462 -2.63 4.78 -19.58
C ARG A 462 -2.53 4.19 -18.17
N ALA A 463 -3.20 4.83 -17.21
CA ALA A 463 -3.39 4.28 -15.87
C ALA A 463 -4.71 3.50 -15.82
N LEU A 464 -4.69 2.27 -15.32
CA LEU A 464 -5.81 1.34 -15.30
C LEU A 464 -5.98 0.72 -13.92
N THR A 465 -7.19 0.21 -13.62
CA THR A 465 -7.46 -0.57 -12.40
C THR A 465 -7.81 -2.02 -12.68
N SER A 466 -8.22 -2.36 -13.91
CA SER A 466 -8.50 -3.73 -14.35
C SER A 466 -7.39 -4.27 -15.25
N ALA A 467 -6.86 -5.45 -14.95
CA ALA A 467 -5.89 -6.14 -15.80
C ALA A 467 -6.52 -6.61 -17.12
N ASN A 468 -7.82 -6.92 -17.13
CA ASN A 468 -8.54 -7.38 -18.33
C ASN A 468 -8.43 -6.39 -19.47
N GLU A 469 -8.40 -5.07 -19.18
CA GLU A 469 -8.23 -4.04 -20.21
C GLU A 469 -6.85 -4.08 -20.87
N ILE A 470 -5.83 -4.58 -20.18
CA ILE A 470 -4.53 -4.87 -20.75
C ILE A 470 -4.61 -6.14 -21.60
N PHE A 471 -5.28 -7.18 -21.09
CA PHE A 471 -5.39 -8.46 -21.80
C PHE A 471 -6.19 -8.34 -23.09
N GLU A 472 -7.29 -7.61 -23.08
CA GLU A 472 -8.17 -7.39 -24.22
C GLU A 472 -7.62 -6.37 -25.22
N ASN A 473 -6.61 -5.59 -24.88
CA ASN A 473 -6.05 -4.57 -25.76
C ASN A 473 -5.12 -5.19 -26.81
N PRO A 474 -5.48 -5.15 -28.12
CA PRO A 474 -4.68 -5.73 -29.18
C PRO A 474 -3.37 -4.96 -29.46
N ALA A 475 -3.28 -3.70 -29.01
CA ALA A 475 -2.05 -2.92 -29.11
C ALA A 475 -0.98 -3.33 -28.12
N ILE A 476 -1.30 -4.16 -27.12
CA ILE A 476 -0.37 -4.68 -26.11
C ILE A 476 -0.08 -6.14 -26.46
N ASN A 477 1.17 -6.47 -26.76
CA ASN A 477 1.59 -7.83 -27.06
C ASN A 477 2.22 -8.57 -25.88
N SER A 478 2.59 -7.85 -24.82
CA SER A 478 3.29 -8.43 -23.68
C SER A 478 2.89 -7.78 -22.36
N VAL A 479 3.02 -8.53 -21.26
CA VAL A 479 2.70 -8.07 -19.93
C VAL A 479 3.84 -8.35 -18.94
N MET A 480 4.00 -7.46 -17.97
CA MET A 480 4.88 -7.65 -16.83
C MET A 480 4.06 -7.62 -15.55
N ILE A 481 3.96 -8.78 -14.86
CA ILE A 481 3.13 -8.98 -13.67
C ILE A 481 4.04 -8.96 -12.43
N ALA A 482 3.79 -8.03 -11.51
CA ALA A 482 4.54 -7.84 -10.27
C ALA A 482 3.60 -7.47 -9.11
N THR A 483 2.55 -8.25 -8.96
CA THR A 483 1.51 -8.14 -7.93
C THR A 483 1.92 -8.80 -6.60
N ARG A 484 0.99 -9.09 -5.70
CA ARG A 484 1.18 -10.00 -4.58
C ARG A 484 1.12 -11.45 -5.08
N HIS A 485 1.73 -12.38 -4.34
CA HIS A 485 1.94 -13.76 -4.78
C HIS A 485 0.64 -14.50 -5.12
N ASP A 486 -0.41 -14.31 -4.32
CA ASP A 486 -1.75 -14.91 -4.47
C ASP A 486 -2.47 -14.63 -5.80
N SER A 487 -2.00 -13.67 -6.56
CA SER A 487 -2.59 -13.30 -7.85
C SER A 487 -1.70 -13.63 -9.06
N HIS A 488 -0.51 -14.16 -8.84
CA HIS A 488 0.46 -14.41 -9.90
C HIS A 488 -0.05 -15.43 -10.92
N ALA A 489 -0.47 -16.61 -10.45
CA ALA A 489 -0.89 -17.70 -11.34
C ALA A 489 -2.14 -17.30 -12.16
N ALA A 490 -3.16 -16.74 -11.52
CA ALA A 490 -4.39 -16.34 -12.19
C ALA A 490 -4.14 -15.28 -13.27
N LEU A 491 -3.40 -14.21 -12.95
CA LEU A 491 -3.08 -13.15 -13.91
C LEU A 491 -2.20 -13.65 -15.07
N ALA A 492 -1.25 -14.56 -14.78
CA ALA A 492 -0.41 -15.16 -15.82
C ALA A 492 -1.24 -16.05 -16.75
N ALA A 493 -2.15 -16.85 -16.19
CA ALA A 493 -3.06 -17.69 -16.95
C ALA A 493 -3.95 -16.87 -17.89
N ASP A 494 -4.54 -15.80 -17.39
CA ASP A 494 -5.41 -14.90 -18.19
C ASP A 494 -4.63 -14.21 -19.30
N ALA A 495 -3.40 -13.77 -19.00
CA ALA A 495 -2.52 -13.16 -19.99
C ALA A 495 -2.15 -14.14 -21.12
N LEU A 496 -1.78 -15.38 -20.78
CA LEU A 496 -1.44 -16.43 -21.74
C LEU A 496 -2.64 -16.82 -22.63
N LYS A 497 -3.83 -16.98 -22.02
CA LYS A 497 -5.09 -17.22 -22.77
C LYS A 497 -5.42 -16.09 -23.74
N SER A 498 -5.01 -14.87 -23.42
CA SER A 498 -5.20 -13.68 -24.27
C SER A 498 -4.07 -13.51 -25.30
N GLY A 499 -3.18 -14.48 -25.45
CA GLY A 499 -2.09 -14.49 -26.44
C GLY A 499 -0.96 -13.50 -26.15
N LYS A 500 -0.76 -13.10 -24.88
CA LYS A 500 0.30 -12.18 -24.49
C LYS A 500 1.58 -12.93 -24.15
N HIS A 501 2.74 -12.34 -24.47
CA HIS A 501 3.99 -12.72 -23.83
C HIS A 501 3.98 -12.29 -22.36
N VAL A 502 4.53 -13.11 -21.47
CA VAL A 502 4.40 -12.91 -20.03
C VAL A 502 5.76 -12.86 -19.34
N TRP A 503 6.06 -11.73 -18.67
CA TRP A 503 6.99 -11.67 -17.56
C TRP A 503 6.21 -11.80 -16.26
N LEU A 504 6.53 -12.79 -15.45
CA LEU A 504 5.93 -13.00 -14.14
C LEU A 504 6.98 -12.86 -13.03
N GLU A 505 6.74 -12.00 -12.04
CA GLU A 505 7.58 -12.01 -10.85
C GLU A 505 7.41 -13.31 -10.06
N LYS A 506 8.50 -13.69 -9.40
CA LYS A 506 8.51 -14.90 -8.58
C LYS A 506 7.69 -14.73 -7.27
N PRO A 507 7.16 -15.78 -6.65
CA PRO A 507 7.08 -17.16 -7.16
C PRO A 507 5.99 -17.27 -8.25
N VAL A 508 6.10 -18.30 -9.09
CA VAL A 508 5.12 -18.54 -10.15
C VAL A 508 3.75 -18.91 -9.59
N ALA A 509 3.74 -19.64 -8.49
CA ALA A 509 2.58 -20.09 -7.73
C ALA A 509 2.95 -20.30 -6.25
N ILE A 510 1.95 -20.39 -5.38
CA ILE A 510 2.12 -20.67 -3.95
C ILE A 510 1.31 -21.90 -3.47
N THR A 511 0.41 -22.39 -4.32
CA THR A 511 -0.43 -23.58 -4.04
C THR A 511 -0.40 -24.57 -5.20
N ARG A 512 -0.83 -25.81 -4.93
CA ARG A 512 -0.95 -26.86 -5.96
C ARG A 512 -2.06 -26.54 -6.96
N ASP A 513 -3.15 -25.92 -6.52
CA ASP A 513 -4.27 -25.53 -7.39
C ASP A 513 -3.82 -24.45 -8.39
N GLU A 514 -2.99 -23.50 -7.95
CA GLU A 514 -2.38 -22.51 -8.83
C GLU A 514 -1.43 -23.13 -9.86
N LEU A 515 -0.67 -24.17 -9.48
CA LEU A 515 0.16 -24.91 -10.43
C LEU A 515 -0.68 -25.68 -11.45
N ALA A 516 -1.78 -26.30 -11.02
CA ALA A 516 -2.72 -26.97 -11.93
C ALA A 516 -3.32 -25.98 -12.94
N LEU A 517 -3.72 -24.78 -12.47
CA LEU A 517 -4.23 -23.71 -13.34
C LEU A 517 -3.22 -23.32 -14.42
N LEU A 518 -1.94 -23.18 -14.06
CA LEU A 518 -0.87 -22.84 -15.00
C LEU A 518 -0.55 -23.99 -15.97
N HIS A 519 -0.58 -25.22 -15.47
CA HIS A 519 -0.39 -26.40 -16.31
C HIS A 519 -1.49 -26.52 -17.38
N ASP A 520 -2.75 -26.30 -17.01
CA ASP A 520 -3.87 -26.31 -17.95
C ASP A 520 -3.73 -25.23 -19.04
N CYS A 521 -3.13 -24.10 -18.69
CA CYS A 521 -2.89 -23.01 -19.64
C CYS A 521 -1.84 -23.33 -20.71
N GLN A 522 -0.98 -24.32 -20.50
CA GLN A 522 0.02 -24.72 -21.51
C GLN A 522 -0.64 -25.15 -22.82
N SER A 523 -1.78 -25.84 -22.74
CA SER A 523 -2.51 -26.36 -23.91
C SER A 523 -3.15 -25.26 -24.77
N VAL A 524 -3.39 -24.08 -24.20
CA VAL A 524 -4.04 -22.94 -24.88
C VAL A 524 -3.06 -21.78 -25.13
N MET A 525 -1.82 -21.91 -24.68
CA MET A 525 -0.78 -20.91 -24.92
C MET A 525 -0.40 -20.86 -26.41
N ALA A 526 -0.25 -19.67 -26.95
CA ALA A 526 0.25 -19.52 -28.32
C ALA A 526 1.66 -20.13 -28.47
N PRO A 527 1.95 -20.86 -29.58
CA PRO A 527 3.24 -21.55 -29.73
C PRO A 527 4.47 -20.64 -29.70
N ASP A 528 4.30 -19.35 -30.04
CA ASP A 528 5.32 -18.33 -30.03
C ASP A 528 5.28 -17.43 -28.79
N ALA A 529 4.41 -17.73 -27.83
CA ALA A 529 4.33 -16.97 -26.58
C ALA A 529 5.59 -17.17 -25.72
N ILE A 530 6.24 -16.08 -25.38
CA ILE A 530 7.38 -16.06 -24.46
C ILE A 530 6.84 -15.98 -23.03
N PHE A 531 7.22 -16.94 -22.18
CA PHE A 531 6.98 -16.90 -20.74
C PHE A 531 8.30 -16.86 -19.99
N MET A 532 8.45 -15.92 -19.06
CA MET A 532 9.65 -15.75 -18.26
C MET A 532 9.31 -15.38 -16.82
N VAL A 533 9.94 -16.08 -15.86
CA VAL A 533 9.85 -15.72 -14.44
C VAL A 533 11.02 -14.80 -14.04
N GLY A 534 10.77 -13.85 -13.15
CA GLY A 534 11.71 -12.83 -12.68
C GLY A 534 12.88 -13.37 -11.83
N HIS A 535 13.46 -14.50 -12.19
CA HIS A 535 14.66 -15.07 -11.58
C HIS A 535 15.91 -14.31 -12.03
N ASN A 536 16.00 -13.05 -11.63
CA ASN A 536 17.01 -12.10 -12.11
C ASN A 536 18.46 -12.54 -11.89
N ARG A 537 18.78 -13.31 -10.84
CA ARG A 537 20.16 -13.69 -10.47
C ARG A 537 20.87 -14.51 -11.56
N ARG A 538 20.13 -15.31 -12.33
CA ARG A 538 20.70 -16.07 -13.46
C ARG A 538 21.29 -15.20 -14.58
N TYR A 539 20.81 -13.95 -14.68
CA TYR A 539 21.23 -12.97 -15.69
C TYR A 539 22.30 -11.99 -15.20
N ALA A 540 22.78 -12.16 -13.95
CA ALA A 540 23.83 -11.30 -13.42
C ALA A 540 25.20 -11.57 -14.09
N ALA A 541 25.98 -10.51 -14.29
CA ALA A 541 27.31 -10.64 -14.92
C ALA A 541 28.23 -11.60 -14.16
N MET A 542 28.13 -11.68 -12.82
CA MET A 542 28.89 -12.65 -12.02
C MET A 542 28.43 -14.09 -12.26
N THR A 543 27.15 -14.31 -12.54
CA THR A 543 26.64 -15.64 -12.91
C THR A 543 27.16 -16.09 -14.28
N ALA A 544 27.21 -15.21 -15.25
CA ALA A 544 27.81 -15.52 -16.56
C ALA A 544 29.29 -15.95 -16.41
N LYS A 545 30.07 -15.18 -15.64
CA LYS A 545 31.47 -15.54 -15.35
C LYS A 545 31.64 -16.90 -14.63
N LEU A 546 30.72 -17.22 -13.69
CA LEU A 546 30.71 -18.52 -13.05
C LEU A 546 30.39 -19.64 -14.05
N LYS A 547 29.36 -19.45 -14.90
CA LYS A 547 28.99 -20.42 -15.92
C LYS A 547 30.13 -20.76 -16.89
N ASP A 548 30.90 -19.74 -17.26
CA ASP A 548 32.05 -19.91 -18.18
C ASP A 548 33.23 -20.66 -17.51
N ALA A 549 33.36 -20.54 -16.19
CA ALA A 549 34.47 -21.10 -15.45
C ALA A 549 34.22 -22.45 -14.81
N LEU A 550 32.92 -22.82 -14.61
CA LEU A 550 32.57 -24.07 -13.94
C LEU A 550 32.95 -25.29 -14.73
N PRO A 551 33.66 -26.28 -14.12
CA PRO A 551 33.99 -27.53 -14.80
C PRO A 551 32.75 -28.43 -14.98
N ASP A 552 32.88 -29.41 -15.87
CA ASP A 552 31.90 -30.49 -15.97
C ASP A 552 32.01 -31.44 -14.78
N GLY A 553 30.96 -32.26 -14.57
CA GLY A 553 30.89 -33.24 -13.48
C GLY A 553 30.30 -32.71 -12.18
N PRO A 554 30.28 -33.56 -11.13
CA PRO A 554 29.61 -33.25 -9.88
C PRO A 554 30.21 -32.06 -9.12
N LYS A 555 29.32 -31.24 -8.57
CA LYS A 555 29.66 -30.00 -7.83
C LYS A 555 28.88 -29.96 -6.51
N HIS A 556 29.45 -29.29 -5.52
CA HIS A 556 28.76 -28.96 -4.28
C HIS A 556 28.56 -27.45 -4.15
N PHE A 557 27.32 -27.03 -4.11
CA PHE A 557 26.89 -25.64 -3.93
C PHE A 557 26.47 -25.42 -2.47
N ARG A 558 27.09 -24.48 -1.77
CA ARG A 558 26.71 -24.08 -0.42
C ARG A 558 26.25 -22.62 -0.43
N TYR A 559 24.96 -22.40 -0.30
CA TYR A 559 24.38 -21.06 -0.35
C TYR A 559 23.89 -20.63 1.03
N ARG A 560 24.56 -19.67 1.61
CA ARG A 560 24.15 -19.07 2.87
C ARG A 560 23.39 -17.77 2.59
N VAL A 561 22.14 -17.71 3.07
CA VAL A 561 21.25 -16.54 2.95
C VAL A 561 20.88 -16.06 4.34
N ARG A 562 21.15 -14.78 4.61
CA ARG A 562 20.80 -14.11 5.86
C ARG A 562 19.86 -12.95 5.56
N VAL A 563 18.66 -12.99 6.15
CA VAL A 563 17.61 -12.00 5.92
C VAL A 563 17.30 -11.26 7.21
N THR A 564 17.07 -9.96 7.13
CA THR A 564 16.61 -9.19 8.29
C THR A 564 15.16 -9.56 8.60
N PRO A 565 14.78 -9.79 9.87
CA PRO A 565 13.39 -9.99 10.24
C PRO A 565 12.50 -8.86 9.69
N LEU A 566 11.33 -9.22 9.18
CA LEU A 566 10.30 -8.27 8.79
C LEU A 566 9.47 -7.92 10.02
N ALA A 567 8.82 -6.75 10.00
CA ALA A 567 7.81 -6.45 11.01
C ALA A 567 6.71 -7.53 10.99
N ASP A 568 6.19 -7.91 12.15
CA ASP A 568 5.19 -9.00 12.28
C ASP A 568 3.99 -8.84 11.35
N ARG A 569 3.60 -7.60 11.08
CA ARG A 569 2.46 -7.23 10.21
C ARG A 569 2.82 -7.08 8.73
N HIS A 570 4.01 -7.51 8.30
CA HIS A 570 4.39 -7.41 6.90
C HIS A 570 3.64 -8.47 6.09
N TRP A 571 3.10 -8.10 4.93
CA TRP A 571 2.26 -8.96 4.08
C TRP A 571 2.94 -10.29 3.68
N LEU A 572 4.28 -10.30 3.52
CA LEU A 572 5.06 -11.51 3.26
C LEU A 572 5.02 -12.54 4.42
N ASN A 573 4.61 -12.13 5.62
CA ASN A 573 4.43 -13.04 6.75
C ASN A 573 3.04 -13.68 6.76
N ASN A 574 2.13 -13.24 5.87
CA ASN A 574 0.79 -13.84 5.75
C ASN A 574 0.91 -15.21 5.07
N PRO A 575 0.40 -16.30 5.69
CA PRO A 575 0.39 -17.64 5.10
C PRO A 575 -0.32 -17.72 3.74
N GLU A 576 -1.39 -16.93 3.55
CA GLU A 576 -2.11 -16.83 2.26
C GLU A 576 -1.24 -16.30 1.11
N GLN A 577 -0.08 -15.72 1.41
CA GLN A 577 0.91 -15.27 0.43
C GLN A 577 2.07 -16.27 0.27
N GLY A 578 1.95 -17.50 0.80
CA GLY A 578 2.98 -18.53 0.79
C GLY A 578 4.12 -18.28 1.77
N GLY A 579 4.06 -17.19 2.56
CA GLY A 579 5.11 -16.78 3.46
C GLY A 579 6.38 -16.30 2.74
N ARG A 580 7.29 -15.74 3.52
CA ARG A 580 8.52 -15.17 2.96
C ARG A 580 9.45 -16.22 2.35
N THR A 581 9.57 -17.38 2.98
CA THR A 581 10.52 -18.42 2.55
C THR A 581 10.15 -18.93 1.16
N ILE A 582 8.91 -19.32 0.94
CA ILE A 582 8.45 -19.78 -0.38
C ILE A 582 8.60 -18.68 -1.43
N GLY A 583 8.28 -17.43 -1.06
CA GLY A 583 8.42 -16.28 -1.96
C GLY A 583 9.87 -15.93 -2.32
N GLU A 584 10.87 -16.38 -1.55
CA GLU A 584 12.29 -16.04 -1.81
C GLU A 584 13.14 -17.27 -2.21
N ILE A 585 12.83 -18.48 -1.74
CA ILE A 585 13.70 -19.67 -1.89
C ILE A 585 13.94 -20.06 -3.34
N THR A 586 12.92 -19.92 -4.19
CA THR A 586 12.99 -20.25 -5.61
C THR A 586 14.10 -19.50 -6.34
N HIS A 587 14.39 -18.25 -5.93
CA HIS A 587 15.52 -17.51 -6.49
C HIS A 587 16.89 -18.18 -6.30
N PHE A 588 17.10 -18.85 -5.18
CA PHE A 588 18.36 -19.46 -4.83
C PHE A 588 18.48 -20.86 -5.46
N ILE A 589 17.37 -21.59 -5.49
CA ILE A 589 17.29 -22.90 -6.16
C ILE A 589 17.49 -22.72 -7.66
N ASP A 590 16.78 -21.76 -8.28
CA ASP A 590 16.93 -21.41 -9.69
C ASP A 590 18.37 -21.05 -10.07
N LEU A 591 19.07 -20.26 -9.25
CA LEU A 591 20.46 -19.92 -9.51
C LEU A 591 21.36 -21.16 -9.50
N ILE A 592 21.19 -22.05 -8.51
CA ILE A 592 21.99 -23.29 -8.42
C ILE A 592 21.71 -24.19 -9.62
N ALA A 593 20.43 -24.39 -9.99
CA ALA A 593 20.05 -25.16 -11.16
C ALA A 593 20.62 -24.57 -12.45
N CYS A 594 20.56 -23.25 -12.60
CA CYS A 594 21.15 -22.52 -13.73
C CYS A 594 22.67 -22.70 -13.84
N LEU A 595 23.38 -22.81 -12.73
CA LEU A 595 24.83 -23.02 -12.70
C LEU A 595 25.20 -24.50 -12.91
N ASN A 596 24.38 -25.44 -12.39
CA ASN A 596 24.65 -26.87 -12.51
C ASN A 596 24.37 -27.43 -13.90
N ARG A 597 23.38 -26.93 -14.61
CA ARG A 597 22.98 -27.30 -15.98
C ARG A 597 22.42 -28.71 -16.15
N THR A 598 22.14 -29.43 -15.07
CA THR A 598 21.50 -30.75 -15.08
C THR A 598 20.16 -30.71 -14.33
N GLU A 599 19.31 -31.68 -14.58
CA GLU A 599 17.98 -31.74 -13.96
C GLU A 599 18.06 -31.96 -12.44
N ILE A 600 17.10 -31.37 -11.73
CA ILE A 600 16.93 -31.58 -10.30
C ILE A 600 16.20 -32.90 -10.09
N SER A 601 16.84 -33.85 -9.38
CA SER A 601 16.27 -35.15 -9.04
C SER A 601 15.47 -35.17 -7.75
N ASP A 602 15.85 -34.31 -6.75
CA ASP A 602 15.17 -34.27 -5.44
C ASP A 602 15.39 -32.91 -4.76
N ILE A 603 14.38 -32.42 -4.02
CA ILE A 603 14.49 -31.28 -3.12
C ILE A 603 13.93 -31.66 -1.76
N ARG A 604 14.67 -31.35 -0.70
CA ARG A 604 14.25 -31.54 0.70
C ARG A 604 14.36 -30.24 1.48
N CYS A 605 13.37 -30.01 2.35
CA CYS A 605 13.35 -28.89 3.28
C CYS A 605 13.35 -29.40 4.73
N GLN A 606 14.26 -28.88 5.52
CA GLN A 606 14.27 -29.04 6.97
C GLN A 606 13.98 -27.67 7.60
N TRP A 607 12.83 -27.51 8.22
CA TRP A 607 12.50 -26.33 8.98
C TRP A 607 13.28 -26.31 10.29
N LEU A 608 14.03 -25.25 10.55
CA LEU A 608 14.66 -24.97 11.83
C LEU A 608 13.69 -24.21 12.75
N ASP A 609 12.98 -23.26 12.18
CA ASP A 609 11.86 -22.55 12.79
C ASP A 609 10.84 -22.21 11.67
N ARG A 610 9.76 -22.99 11.62
CA ARG A 610 8.73 -22.80 10.57
C ARG A 610 7.99 -21.46 10.70
N ARG A 611 7.82 -20.95 11.94
CA ARG A 611 7.15 -19.68 12.19
C ARG A 611 8.01 -18.50 11.75
N ALA A 612 9.31 -18.55 12.03
CA ALA A 612 10.26 -17.55 11.54
C ALA A 612 10.56 -17.72 10.06
N GLY A 613 10.38 -18.91 9.48
CA GLY A 613 10.76 -19.27 8.13
C GLY A 613 12.23 -19.69 7.98
N ASP A 614 12.91 -19.98 9.10
CA ASP A 614 14.29 -20.46 9.07
C ASP A 614 14.34 -21.91 8.62
N SER A 615 15.17 -22.21 7.62
CA SER A 615 15.17 -23.48 6.94
C SER A 615 16.50 -23.84 6.29
N ILE A 616 16.71 -25.14 6.11
CA ILE A 616 17.81 -25.70 5.32
C ILE A 616 17.16 -26.47 4.16
N TRP A 617 17.64 -26.22 2.96
CA TRP A 617 17.18 -26.87 1.74
C TRP A 617 18.33 -27.64 1.11
N THR A 618 18.11 -28.90 0.77
CA THR A 618 19.06 -29.75 0.06
C THR A 618 18.48 -30.10 -1.31
N ILE A 619 19.23 -29.80 -2.35
CA ILE A 619 18.88 -30.05 -3.76
C ILE A 619 19.84 -31.11 -4.28
N ARG A 620 19.33 -32.14 -4.94
CA ARG A 620 20.12 -33.17 -5.62
C ARG A 620 19.89 -33.11 -7.12
N PHE A 621 20.93 -33.35 -7.87
CA PHE A 621 20.93 -33.34 -9.32
C PHE A 621 21.27 -34.72 -9.87
N GLU A 622 20.87 -34.97 -11.13
CA GLU A 622 21.09 -36.25 -11.81
C GLU A 622 22.57 -36.58 -12.02
N ASP A 623 23.44 -35.59 -12.16
CA ASP A 623 24.90 -35.72 -12.30
C ASP A 623 25.64 -36.03 -10.99
N GLY A 624 24.90 -36.15 -9.87
CA GLY A 624 25.47 -36.37 -8.54
C GLY A 624 25.85 -35.04 -7.84
N SER A 625 25.63 -33.90 -8.44
CA SER A 625 25.82 -32.60 -7.77
C SER A 625 24.82 -32.41 -6.62
N GLN A 626 25.21 -31.59 -5.64
CA GLN A 626 24.36 -31.23 -4.51
C GLN A 626 24.39 -29.72 -4.24
N GLY A 627 23.23 -29.17 -3.88
CA GLY A 627 23.09 -27.81 -3.41
C GLY A 627 22.51 -27.76 -2.00
N ASP A 628 23.14 -27.04 -1.08
CA ASP A 628 22.65 -26.81 0.27
C ASP A 628 22.41 -25.32 0.49
N ILE A 629 21.15 -24.94 0.79
CA ILE A 629 20.78 -23.55 1.05
C ILE A 629 20.41 -23.41 2.53
N SER A 630 21.17 -22.57 3.26
CA SER A 630 20.82 -22.16 4.63
C SER A 630 20.15 -20.81 4.59
N TYR A 631 18.82 -20.78 4.72
CA TYR A 631 18.00 -19.57 4.78
C TYR A 631 17.62 -19.27 6.22
N GLN A 632 18.11 -18.16 6.77
CA GLN A 632 17.91 -17.84 8.19
C GLN A 632 17.80 -16.33 8.43
N HIS A 633 17.03 -15.96 9.43
CA HIS A 633 16.96 -14.59 9.92
C HIS A 633 18.22 -14.22 10.73
N SER A 634 18.70 -13.00 10.52
CA SER A 634 19.86 -12.46 11.25
C SER A 634 19.75 -10.95 11.42
N THR A 635 20.08 -10.47 12.60
CA THR A 635 20.25 -9.05 12.92
C THR A 635 21.71 -8.60 12.87
N ARG A 636 22.64 -9.55 12.67
CA ARG A 636 24.08 -9.29 12.63
C ARG A 636 24.48 -8.56 11.35
N ARG A 637 25.56 -7.77 11.44
CA ARG A 637 26.21 -7.17 10.27
C ARG A 637 27.11 -8.19 9.59
N GLU A 638 26.52 -8.98 8.70
CA GLU A 638 27.21 -9.99 7.90
C GLU A 638 26.71 -9.92 6.45
N PRO A 639 27.46 -10.48 5.47
CA PRO A 639 26.97 -10.58 4.11
C PRO A 639 25.62 -11.28 4.04
N LYS A 640 24.69 -10.68 3.27
CA LYS A 640 23.35 -11.24 3.11
C LYS A 640 23.37 -12.56 2.34
N GLU A 641 24.20 -12.64 1.31
CA GLU A 641 24.25 -13.78 0.39
C GLU A 641 25.72 -14.20 0.20
N ILE A 642 26.03 -15.48 0.48
CA ILE A 642 27.32 -16.10 0.14
C ILE A 642 27.03 -17.42 -0.56
N LEU A 643 27.44 -17.55 -1.82
CA LEU A 643 27.44 -18.79 -2.57
C LEU A 643 28.89 -19.29 -2.69
N GLN A 644 29.14 -20.51 -2.21
CA GLN A 644 30.38 -21.24 -2.40
C GLN A 644 30.12 -22.44 -3.31
N ILE A 645 31.05 -22.71 -4.19
CA ILE A 645 30.98 -23.81 -5.16
C ILE A 645 32.30 -24.56 -5.08
N ASP A 646 32.24 -25.85 -4.85
CA ASP A 646 33.39 -26.75 -4.80
C ASP A 646 33.23 -27.83 -5.86
N ALA A 647 34.28 -28.11 -6.63
CA ALA A 647 34.38 -29.22 -7.58
C ALA A 647 35.86 -29.66 -7.66
N PRO A 648 36.17 -30.82 -8.22
CA PRO A 648 37.53 -31.27 -8.35
C PRO A 648 38.41 -30.23 -9.08
N GLY A 649 39.45 -29.72 -8.36
CA GLY A 649 40.36 -28.69 -8.91
C GLY A 649 39.77 -27.30 -9.10
N PHE A 650 38.57 -27.04 -8.51
CA PHE A 650 37.89 -25.75 -8.66
C PHE A 650 37.21 -25.34 -7.37
N ASP A 651 37.41 -24.12 -6.97
CA ASP A 651 36.60 -23.46 -5.93
C ASP A 651 36.15 -22.07 -6.39
N ALA A 652 34.96 -21.67 -5.98
CA ALA A 652 34.48 -20.32 -6.24
C ALA A 652 33.66 -19.79 -5.06
N GLN A 653 33.75 -18.48 -4.82
CA GLN A 653 32.92 -17.78 -3.83
C GLN A 653 32.36 -16.47 -4.39
N LEU A 654 31.05 -16.35 -4.35
CA LEU A 654 30.32 -15.12 -4.62
C LEU A 654 29.79 -14.54 -3.31
N THR A 655 30.09 -13.26 -3.06
CA THR A 655 29.70 -12.57 -1.83
C THR A 655 28.88 -11.32 -2.17
N ASP A 656 27.60 -11.29 -1.74
CA ASP A 656 26.68 -10.15 -1.82
C ASP A 656 26.54 -9.53 -3.23
N TRP A 657 26.82 -10.29 -4.29
CA TRP A 657 26.82 -9.77 -5.68
C TRP A 657 27.77 -8.57 -5.86
N ARG A 658 28.82 -8.53 -5.04
CA ARG A 658 29.87 -7.51 -5.04
C ARG A 658 31.25 -8.05 -5.32
N LYS A 659 31.50 -9.29 -4.96
CA LYS A 659 32.79 -9.93 -5.13
C LYS A 659 32.61 -11.38 -5.59
N LEU A 660 33.27 -11.73 -6.66
CA LEU A 660 33.44 -13.09 -7.15
C LEU A 660 34.91 -13.46 -7.11
N SER A 661 35.23 -14.56 -6.44
CA SER A 661 36.57 -15.17 -6.43
C SER A 661 36.46 -16.57 -7.02
N ILE A 662 37.47 -16.99 -7.80
CA ILE A 662 37.63 -18.32 -8.40
C ILE A 662 39.05 -18.78 -8.10
N ASN A 663 39.22 -19.98 -7.56
CA ASN A 663 40.51 -20.57 -7.18
C ASN A 663 41.38 -19.59 -6.37
N GLY A 664 40.79 -18.97 -5.37
CA GLY A 664 41.42 -17.99 -4.51
C GLY A 664 41.62 -16.59 -5.11
N HIS A 665 41.46 -16.40 -6.42
CA HIS A 665 41.65 -15.12 -7.09
C HIS A 665 40.37 -14.35 -7.27
N THR A 666 40.38 -13.01 -7.01
CA THR A 666 39.22 -12.15 -7.26
C THR A 666 39.13 -11.88 -8.77
N VAL A 667 38.10 -12.43 -9.42
CA VAL A 667 37.86 -12.27 -10.88
C VAL A 667 36.91 -11.14 -11.23
N MET A 668 36.05 -10.78 -10.26
CA MET A 668 35.13 -9.66 -10.46
C MET A 668 34.81 -8.96 -9.14
N ARG A 669 34.74 -7.62 -9.14
CA ARG A 669 34.38 -6.82 -7.97
C ARG A 669 33.61 -5.57 -8.40
N THR A 670 32.49 -5.28 -7.67
CA THR A 670 31.75 -4.05 -7.82
C THR A 670 31.90 -3.21 -6.55
N TYR A 671 32.23 -1.93 -6.72
CA TYR A 671 32.44 -1.02 -5.59
C TYR A 671 31.16 -0.24 -5.24
N PHE A 672 30.30 -0.01 -6.22
CA PHE A 672 29.08 0.77 -6.08
C PHE A 672 27.86 -0.07 -6.44
N GLY A 673 27.08 -0.45 -5.39
CA GLY A 673 25.86 -1.22 -5.56
C GLY A 673 26.08 -2.72 -5.73
N GLN A 674 24.99 -3.44 -5.94
CA GLN A 674 24.92 -4.86 -6.26
C GLN A 674 24.34 -5.00 -7.66
N ASP A 675 24.94 -5.79 -8.51
CA ASP A 675 24.33 -6.20 -9.79
C ASP A 675 23.76 -7.61 -9.64
N LYS A 676 22.44 -7.66 -9.52
CA LYS A 676 21.69 -8.92 -9.41
C LYS A 676 21.01 -9.31 -10.72
N GLY A 677 21.33 -8.66 -11.83
CA GLY A 677 20.90 -9.04 -13.17
C GLY A 677 19.52 -8.53 -13.60
N GLN A 678 18.85 -7.63 -12.85
CA GLN A 678 17.52 -7.14 -13.24
C GLN A 678 17.50 -6.48 -14.61
N ARG A 679 18.54 -5.70 -14.93
CA ARG A 679 18.66 -5.04 -16.23
C ARG A 679 18.75 -6.07 -17.35
N SER A 680 19.71 -6.98 -17.25
CA SER A 680 19.96 -8.01 -18.28
C SER A 680 18.74 -8.94 -18.43
N ALA A 681 18.05 -9.26 -17.34
CA ALA A 681 16.82 -10.05 -17.39
C ALA A 681 15.73 -9.34 -18.23
N ILE A 682 15.50 -8.05 -18.00
CA ILE A 682 14.52 -7.26 -18.79
C ILE A 682 14.94 -7.20 -20.26
N GLU A 683 16.21 -6.92 -20.54
CA GLU A 683 16.75 -6.88 -21.90
C GLU A 683 16.57 -8.24 -22.60
N THR A 684 16.86 -9.35 -21.91
CA THR A 684 16.65 -10.71 -22.44
C THR A 684 15.18 -10.98 -22.79
N PHE A 685 14.25 -10.60 -21.93
CA PHE A 685 12.81 -10.77 -22.19
C PHE A 685 12.36 -9.96 -23.42
N VAL A 686 12.75 -8.70 -23.49
CA VAL A 686 12.38 -7.82 -24.60
C VAL A 686 13.00 -8.31 -25.91
N ASP A 687 14.28 -8.72 -25.90
CA ASP A 687 14.98 -9.21 -27.10
C ASP A 687 14.42 -10.56 -27.57
N ALA A 688 13.99 -11.45 -26.66
CA ALA A 688 13.33 -12.70 -27.00
C ALA A 688 12.04 -12.45 -27.79
N ILE A 689 11.21 -11.50 -27.33
CA ILE A 689 9.96 -11.12 -28.03
C ILE A 689 10.29 -10.46 -29.38
N ALA A 690 11.21 -9.50 -29.40
CA ALA A 690 11.56 -8.75 -30.60
C ALA A 690 12.14 -9.63 -31.71
N SER A 691 12.92 -10.67 -31.33
CA SER A 691 13.54 -11.63 -32.26
C SER A 691 12.64 -12.83 -32.58
N GLY A 692 11.59 -13.08 -31.82
CA GLY A 692 10.75 -14.27 -31.86
C GLY A 692 11.54 -15.54 -31.52
N ARG A 693 12.59 -15.44 -30.72
CA ARG A 693 13.44 -16.56 -30.28
C ARG A 693 13.52 -16.59 -28.77
N GLN A 694 13.07 -17.70 -28.18
CA GLN A 694 13.31 -17.96 -26.77
C GLN A 694 14.79 -18.32 -26.57
N ASP A 695 15.47 -17.60 -25.67
CA ASP A 695 16.83 -17.95 -25.29
C ASP A 695 16.79 -19.32 -24.56
N ARG A 696 17.72 -20.24 -24.90
CA ARG A 696 17.86 -21.53 -24.21
C ARG A 696 18.18 -21.38 -22.71
N LEU A 697 18.58 -20.20 -22.28
CA LEU A 697 18.84 -19.87 -20.88
C LEU A 697 17.57 -19.46 -20.10
N MET A 698 16.42 -19.28 -20.77
CA MET A 698 15.14 -18.97 -20.16
C MET A 698 14.38 -20.26 -19.86
N PRO A 699 14.09 -20.58 -18.59
CA PRO A 699 13.16 -21.66 -18.26
C PRO A 699 11.79 -21.34 -18.86
N GLY A 700 11.17 -22.33 -19.46
CA GLY A 700 9.79 -22.23 -19.92
C GLY A 700 8.79 -22.36 -18.76
N LEU A 701 7.50 -22.19 -19.08
CA LEU A 701 6.44 -22.36 -18.10
C LEU A 701 6.45 -23.77 -17.46
N GLU A 702 6.74 -24.81 -18.26
CA GLU A 702 6.83 -26.19 -17.77
C GLU A 702 7.94 -26.40 -16.75
N ASP A 703 9.15 -25.84 -17.01
CA ASP A 703 10.29 -25.94 -16.10
C ASP A 703 10.00 -25.24 -14.76
N GLU A 704 9.33 -24.07 -14.81
CA GLU A 704 8.95 -23.32 -13.62
C GLU A 704 7.85 -24.02 -12.80
N ILE A 705 6.89 -24.68 -13.46
CA ILE A 705 5.88 -25.49 -12.79
C ILE A 705 6.54 -26.68 -12.09
N LYS A 706 7.46 -27.39 -12.77
CA LYS A 706 8.20 -28.54 -12.20
C LYS A 706 9.01 -28.08 -10.97
N LEU A 707 9.78 -26.99 -11.10
CA LEU A 707 10.56 -26.46 -10.01
C LEU A 707 9.69 -26.09 -8.80
N MET A 708 8.59 -25.37 -9.04
CA MET A 708 7.71 -24.93 -7.97
C MET A 708 6.96 -26.09 -7.30
N ALA A 709 6.60 -27.12 -8.06
CA ALA A 709 5.99 -28.33 -7.52
C ALA A 709 6.94 -29.06 -6.54
N LEU A 710 8.22 -29.18 -6.89
CA LEU A 710 9.25 -29.74 -5.99
C LEU A 710 9.41 -28.90 -4.73
N VAL A 711 9.39 -27.57 -4.83
CA VAL A 711 9.51 -26.64 -3.69
C VAL A 711 8.31 -26.73 -2.76
N ILE A 712 7.08 -26.73 -3.29
CA ILE A 712 5.84 -26.83 -2.50
C ILE A 712 5.80 -28.18 -1.77
N ASN A 713 6.13 -29.28 -2.45
CA ASN A 713 6.17 -30.61 -1.86
C ASN A 713 7.22 -30.70 -0.75
N ALA A 714 8.43 -30.20 -0.98
CA ALA A 714 9.51 -30.22 0.02
C ALA A 714 9.17 -29.37 1.25
N ALA A 715 8.46 -28.27 1.08
CA ALA A 715 8.04 -27.38 2.17
C ALA A 715 6.87 -27.94 2.99
N GLY A 716 6.14 -28.95 2.49
CA GLY A 716 4.98 -29.54 3.15
C GLY A 716 3.74 -28.62 3.11
N TYR A 717 3.49 -27.98 1.97
CA TYR A 717 2.31 -27.17 1.67
C TYR A 717 1.34 -27.89 0.74
#